data_60699c3b0ab4c2bf35c75349a820375e
#
_entry.id   60699c3b0ab4c2bf35c75349a820375e
#
_cell.length_a   1.000
_cell.length_b   1.000
_cell.length_c   1.000
_cell.angle_alpha   90.00
_cell.angle_beta   90.00
_cell.angle_gamma   90.00
#
_symmetry.space_group_name_H-M   'P 1'
#
loop_
_entity.id
_entity.type
_entity.pdbx_description
1 polymer ?
#
loop_
_entity_poly.entity_id
_entity_poly.type
_entity_poly.pdbx_seq_one_letter_code
_entity_poly.pdbx_strand_id
1 'polypeptide(L)'
;MNKTAISMVALILAAPIQAAPPQGIATEATKAANAKVAASLPIADQIDFENANRGFLAKITDDKILNEDGSVAWDARQFDFISGAAPDTVNPSLWRQGKLNSIHGLFEVVPGIYQIRGYDLAQMTLIAGKTGWIVVDPLTTPAPAKAGLALANKTLGDRPVAAVIFTHSHGDHFGGVSGVASPEDIQSGKIQVIAPHGFLAESIGESVIAGTAMNRRVQFQFGTALPVGKTGHVGGGLGQKISSGDVALIPPTRSISKDGESLTVDGIAFDFMDAGETEAPAELVFYLPQYKALHTAEVVSRTFHNVLTPRGALVRDTLKWSKVIDAMLERYGAKSDVLLASHHWPTWGSDNVQSALKNQRGIYRYVHDQTMRQANQGATMHEIAENIGEPDFAKSDFGVRDYYGTLNHNSKAVYQRYFGWWDAVPAHYHQLPPVEASKKYVAAMGGTAKALAVGEKAFAAGDYRWAATVFNHLVFADPADETAKKWLASTYEQLGFQTEAGTWRNIYLVGAKELREGNNVKDSISTANEKVLSGIPAVDLFDALATRFNPAKMQGDGGIVRFWFPDRKEAVSIDLGKSVMFPRKEDYTVTSDGSDTQITISRALFTKLLMREAKAMELIQNKDMIVSGNMALMAAMFGALDEVDPQFDIVTP
;
A
#
# COMPACT_ATOMS: atom_id res chain seq x y z
N MET A 1 26.22 68.52 -42.89
CA MET A 1 25.30 67.40 -43.11
C MET A 1 25.27 66.59 -41.82
N ASN A 2 24.28 66.90 -40.97
CA ASN A 2 24.06 66.22 -39.69
C ASN A 2 23.28 64.92 -39.91
N LYS A 3 23.84 63.79 -39.55
CA LYS A 3 23.09 62.52 -39.48
C LYS A 3 22.64 62.30 -38.05
N THR A 4 21.36 62.51 -37.79
CA THR A 4 20.73 62.18 -36.52
C THR A 4 20.45 60.67 -36.51
N ALA A 5 21.07 59.92 -35.62
CA ALA A 5 20.81 58.51 -35.38
C ALA A 5 19.62 58.42 -34.43
N ILE A 6 18.48 57.85 -34.90
CA ILE A 6 17.32 57.52 -34.09
C ILE A 6 17.60 56.14 -33.46
N SER A 7 17.84 56.10 -32.14
CA SER A 7 17.88 54.84 -31.36
C SER A 7 16.43 54.36 -31.13
N MET A 8 16.08 53.28 -31.76
CA MET A 8 14.82 52.55 -31.51
C MET A 8 15.00 51.73 -30.21
N VAL A 9 14.46 52.20 -29.10
CA VAL A 9 14.34 51.43 -27.86
C VAL A 9 13.17 50.45 -28.06
N ALA A 10 13.50 49.17 -28.25
CA ALA A 10 12.51 48.11 -28.23
C ALA A 10 11.99 47.94 -26.80
N LEU A 11 10.80 48.41 -26.51
CA LEU A 11 10.06 48.06 -25.29
C LEU A 11 9.68 46.58 -25.37
N ILE A 12 10.41 45.75 -24.66
CA ILE A 12 9.97 44.37 -24.41
C ILE A 12 8.84 44.47 -23.40
N LEU A 13 7.59 44.48 -23.90
CA LEU A 13 6.40 44.27 -23.06
C LEU A 13 6.53 42.88 -22.44
N ALA A 14 6.86 42.82 -21.16
CA ALA A 14 6.71 41.61 -20.37
C ALA A 14 5.23 41.22 -20.43
N ALA A 15 4.92 40.04 -20.98
CA ALA A 15 3.58 39.48 -20.91
C ALA A 15 3.18 39.39 -19.42
N PRO A 16 1.93 39.73 -19.09
CA PRO A 16 1.49 39.63 -17.70
C PRO A 16 1.64 38.17 -17.23
N ILE A 17 2.25 37.98 -16.06
CA ILE A 17 2.32 36.69 -15.41
C ILE A 17 0.88 36.23 -15.17
N GLN A 18 0.49 35.16 -15.83
CA GLN A 18 -0.85 34.59 -15.72
C GLN A 18 -0.98 33.94 -14.34
N ALA A 19 -2.08 34.18 -13.64
CA ALA A 19 -2.34 33.51 -12.37
C ALA A 19 -2.60 32.02 -12.60
N ALA A 20 -2.10 31.17 -11.70
CA ALA A 20 -2.44 29.75 -11.74
C ALA A 20 -3.94 29.52 -11.65
N PRO A 21 -4.50 28.52 -12.35
CA PRO A 21 -5.92 28.21 -12.30
C PRO A 21 -6.45 28.00 -10.88
N PRO A 22 -7.73 28.33 -10.62
CA PRO A 22 -8.35 28.05 -9.33
C PRO A 22 -8.32 26.55 -9.00
N GLN A 23 -8.21 26.24 -7.71
CA GLN A 23 -8.22 24.86 -7.21
C GLN A 23 -9.51 24.12 -7.56
N GLY A 24 -9.41 22.84 -7.89
CA GLY A 24 -10.55 21.94 -8.05
C GLY A 24 -11.33 22.11 -9.36
N ILE A 25 -10.79 22.84 -10.34
CA ILE A 25 -11.44 23.07 -11.64
C ILE A 25 -10.71 22.28 -12.74
N ALA A 26 -11.46 21.40 -13.44
CA ALA A 26 -10.96 20.73 -14.63
C ALA A 26 -10.88 21.70 -15.82
N THR A 27 -9.74 21.70 -16.50
CA THR A 27 -9.56 22.48 -17.75
C THR A 27 -10.32 21.82 -18.90
N GLU A 28 -10.47 22.55 -20.02
CA GLU A 28 -11.09 21.99 -21.23
C GLU A 28 -10.32 20.77 -21.78
N ALA A 29 -8.99 20.77 -21.68
CA ALA A 29 -8.18 19.60 -22.07
C ALA A 29 -8.47 18.37 -21.19
N THR A 30 -8.63 18.56 -19.88
CA THR A 30 -9.01 17.49 -18.93
C THR A 30 -10.41 16.97 -19.22
N LYS A 31 -11.39 17.86 -19.44
CA LYS A 31 -12.76 17.47 -19.83
C LYS A 31 -12.77 16.66 -21.12
N ALA A 32 -12.03 17.10 -22.14
CA ALA A 32 -11.91 16.39 -23.40
C ALA A 32 -11.28 15.00 -23.25
N ALA A 33 -10.23 14.87 -22.42
CA ALA A 33 -9.61 13.59 -22.12
C ALA A 33 -10.60 12.61 -21.44
N ASN A 34 -11.32 13.07 -20.42
CA ASN A 34 -12.32 12.27 -19.72
C ASN A 34 -13.52 11.91 -20.62
N ALA A 35 -13.98 12.82 -21.48
CA ALA A 35 -15.03 12.54 -22.46
C ALA A 35 -14.60 11.46 -23.46
N LYS A 36 -13.32 11.45 -23.89
CA LYS A 36 -12.79 10.41 -24.76
C LYS A 36 -12.81 9.03 -24.08
N VAL A 37 -12.45 8.93 -22.78
CA VAL A 37 -12.55 7.70 -22.01
C VAL A 37 -14.00 7.22 -21.94
N ALA A 38 -14.95 8.11 -21.61
CA ALA A 38 -16.36 7.77 -21.55
C ALA A 38 -16.91 7.21 -22.88
N ALA A 39 -16.44 7.73 -24.00
CA ALA A 39 -16.85 7.28 -25.33
C ALA A 39 -16.20 5.95 -25.76
N SER A 40 -15.04 5.58 -25.20
CA SER A 40 -14.27 4.40 -25.60
C SER A 40 -14.60 3.13 -24.80
N LEU A 41 -15.28 3.26 -23.66
CA LEU A 41 -15.56 2.14 -22.75
C LEU A 41 -17.07 1.88 -22.63
N PRO A 42 -17.49 0.62 -22.40
CA PRO A 42 -18.88 0.26 -22.16
C PRO A 42 -19.32 0.62 -20.74
N ILE A 43 -19.22 1.91 -20.35
CA ILE A 43 -19.49 2.42 -18.99
C ILE A 43 -20.89 2.05 -18.49
N ALA A 44 -21.85 1.85 -19.40
CA ALA A 44 -23.23 1.48 -19.08
C ALA A 44 -23.43 0.00 -18.74
N ASP A 45 -22.42 -0.86 -18.88
CA ASP A 45 -22.50 -2.26 -18.55
C ASP A 45 -22.86 -2.46 -17.06
N GLN A 46 -23.86 -3.32 -16.81
CA GLN A 46 -24.43 -3.55 -15.48
C GLN A 46 -23.99 -4.87 -14.82
N ILE A 47 -23.27 -5.74 -15.52
CA ILE A 47 -22.90 -7.08 -15.02
C ILE A 47 -22.17 -6.99 -13.67
N ASP A 48 -21.20 -6.08 -13.56
CA ASP A 48 -20.49 -5.87 -12.29
C ASP A 48 -21.39 -5.33 -11.18
N PHE A 49 -22.35 -4.44 -11.52
CA PHE A 49 -23.33 -3.93 -10.53
C PHE A 49 -24.29 -5.02 -10.06
N GLU A 50 -24.73 -5.91 -10.93
CA GLU A 50 -25.54 -7.06 -10.58
C GLU A 50 -24.76 -7.99 -9.65
N ASN A 51 -23.51 -8.31 -9.99
CA ASN A 51 -22.64 -9.15 -9.18
C ASN A 51 -22.31 -8.49 -7.83
N ALA A 52 -22.01 -7.19 -7.80
CA ALA A 52 -21.68 -6.48 -6.57
C ALA A 52 -22.87 -6.39 -5.60
N ASN A 53 -24.12 -6.36 -6.09
CA ASN A 53 -25.33 -6.35 -5.27
C ASN A 53 -25.83 -7.75 -4.92
N ARG A 54 -25.37 -8.79 -5.60
CA ARG A 54 -25.85 -10.14 -5.43
C ARG A 54 -25.63 -10.66 -4.02
N GLY A 55 -26.66 -11.28 -3.44
CA GLY A 55 -26.62 -11.90 -2.12
C GLY A 55 -26.63 -10.91 -0.95
N PHE A 56 -27.00 -9.64 -1.16
CA PHE A 56 -27.11 -8.67 -0.08
C PHE A 56 -28.09 -9.11 1.01
N LEU A 57 -27.66 -9.07 2.28
CA LEU A 57 -28.45 -9.48 3.45
C LEU A 57 -28.72 -8.32 4.42
N ALA A 58 -27.68 -7.58 4.81
CA ALA A 58 -27.80 -6.57 5.84
C ALA A 58 -26.68 -5.52 5.77
N LYS A 59 -26.88 -4.39 6.45
CA LYS A 59 -25.88 -3.33 6.69
C LYS A 59 -25.65 -3.10 8.18
N ILE A 60 -24.47 -2.52 8.52
CA ILE A 60 -24.23 -1.96 9.85
C ILE A 60 -25.14 -0.76 10.05
N THR A 61 -25.73 -0.66 11.23
CA THR A 61 -26.60 0.46 11.59
C THR A 61 -25.82 1.78 11.49
N ASP A 62 -26.45 2.79 10.90
CA ASP A 62 -25.89 4.14 10.66
C ASP A 62 -24.66 4.19 9.74
N ASP A 63 -24.26 3.04 9.13
CA ASP A 63 -23.11 2.91 8.22
C ASP A 63 -21.79 3.52 8.77
N LYS A 64 -21.68 3.63 10.10
CA LYS A 64 -20.58 4.23 10.83
C LYS A 64 -20.04 3.29 11.91
N ILE A 65 -18.71 3.16 11.97
CA ILE A 65 -17.99 2.33 12.93
C ILE A 65 -17.03 3.22 13.71
N LEU A 66 -17.03 3.06 15.04
CA LEU A 66 -16.16 3.80 15.94
C LEU A 66 -15.09 2.88 16.53
N ASN A 67 -13.90 3.42 16.76
CA ASN A 67 -12.87 2.83 17.59
C ASN A 67 -13.27 2.90 19.09
N GLU A 68 -12.56 2.20 19.95
CA GLU A 68 -12.82 2.17 21.40
C GLU A 68 -12.67 3.54 22.06
N ASP A 69 -11.82 4.42 21.53
CA ASP A 69 -11.62 5.80 21.98
C ASP A 69 -12.71 6.78 21.47
N GLY A 70 -13.68 6.29 20.71
CA GLY A 70 -14.76 7.07 20.12
C GLY A 70 -14.40 7.78 18.81
N SER A 71 -13.17 7.66 18.31
CA SER A 71 -12.79 8.16 17.00
C SER A 71 -13.46 7.33 15.89
N VAL A 72 -13.58 7.90 14.69
CA VAL A 72 -14.22 7.23 13.55
C VAL A 72 -13.24 6.26 12.90
N ALA A 73 -13.52 4.95 12.98
CA ALA A 73 -12.79 3.93 12.25
C ALA A 73 -13.22 3.89 10.77
N TRP A 74 -14.53 3.98 10.53
CA TRP A 74 -15.12 3.96 9.19
C TRP A 74 -16.46 4.70 9.15
N ASP A 75 -16.73 5.41 8.05
CA ASP A 75 -18.05 5.97 7.75
C ASP A 75 -18.34 5.77 6.25
N ALA A 76 -19.22 4.85 5.90
CA ALA A 76 -19.53 4.53 4.51
C ALA A 76 -20.25 5.68 3.80
N ARG A 77 -21.00 6.52 4.53
CA ARG A 77 -21.78 7.63 3.97
C ARG A 77 -20.91 8.73 3.35
N GLN A 78 -19.61 8.79 3.72
CA GLN A 78 -18.68 9.74 3.10
C GLN A 78 -18.55 9.53 1.57
N PHE A 79 -18.95 8.36 1.05
CA PHE A 79 -18.92 8.01 -0.37
C PHE A 79 -20.26 8.12 -1.10
N ASP A 80 -21.34 8.57 -0.44
CA ASP A 80 -22.69 8.71 -1.05
C ASP A 80 -22.72 9.70 -2.22
N PHE A 81 -21.73 10.61 -2.28
CA PHE A 81 -21.57 11.53 -3.40
C PHE A 81 -21.19 10.84 -4.72
N ILE A 82 -20.71 9.57 -4.67
CA ILE A 82 -20.33 8.79 -5.86
C ILE A 82 -21.60 8.21 -6.50
N SER A 83 -22.38 9.07 -7.12
CA SER A 83 -23.65 8.73 -7.76
C SER A 83 -23.84 9.51 -9.07
N GLY A 84 -24.71 9.04 -9.95
CA GLY A 84 -24.97 9.71 -11.24
C GLY A 84 -23.79 9.66 -12.21
N ALA A 85 -23.68 10.65 -13.09
CA ALA A 85 -22.59 10.78 -14.07
C ALA A 85 -21.27 11.18 -13.39
N ALA A 86 -20.16 10.80 -14.00
CA ALA A 86 -18.84 11.24 -13.55
C ALA A 86 -18.71 12.77 -13.67
N PRO A 87 -18.17 13.45 -12.64
CA PRO A 87 -17.86 14.87 -12.77
C PRO A 87 -16.61 15.07 -13.65
N ASP A 88 -16.43 16.27 -14.21
CA ASP A 88 -15.29 16.62 -15.05
C ASP A 88 -13.91 16.38 -14.37
N THR A 89 -13.89 16.38 -13.05
CA THR A 89 -12.71 16.20 -12.20
C THR A 89 -12.38 14.75 -11.88
N VAL A 90 -13.07 13.78 -12.47
CA VAL A 90 -12.84 12.34 -12.24
C VAL A 90 -12.92 11.56 -13.54
N ASN A 91 -11.94 10.70 -13.79
CA ASN A 91 -11.98 9.76 -14.90
C ASN A 91 -13.26 8.90 -14.82
N PRO A 92 -14.05 8.79 -15.90
CA PRO A 92 -15.34 8.08 -15.88
C PRO A 92 -15.25 6.60 -15.52
N SER A 93 -14.17 5.93 -15.91
CA SER A 93 -13.92 4.53 -15.55
C SER A 93 -13.65 4.37 -14.06
N LEU A 94 -12.80 5.24 -13.48
CA LEU A 94 -12.57 5.27 -12.03
C LEU A 94 -13.85 5.60 -11.25
N TRP A 95 -14.69 6.50 -11.78
CA TRP A 95 -15.99 6.82 -11.17
C TRP A 95 -16.92 5.60 -11.13
N ARG A 96 -16.95 4.80 -12.22
CA ARG A 96 -17.68 3.54 -12.26
C ARG A 96 -17.16 2.57 -11.19
N GLN A 97 -15.84 2.41 -11.08
CA GLN A 97 -15.22 1.56 -10.07
C GLN A 97 -15.53 2.05 -8.65
N GLY A 98 -15.49 3.37 -8.42
CA GLY A 98 -15.86 3.98 -7.15
C GLY A 98 -17.31 3.67 -6.73
N LYS A 99 -18.28 3.70 -7.68
CA LYS A 99 -19.67 3.28 -7.41
C LYS A 99 -19.76 1.84 -6.97
N LEU A 100 -19.04 0.94 -7.64
CA LEU A 100 -19.03 -0.49 -7.31
C LEU A 100 -18.41 -0.75 -5.94
N ASN A 101 -17.29 -0.10 -5.64
CA ASN A 101 -16.62 -0.22 -4.34
C ASN A 101 -17.42 0.42 -3.19
N SER A 102 -18.39 1.32 -3.49
CA SER A 102 -19.29 1.90 -2.47
C SER A 102 -20.43 0.95 -2.05
N ILE A 103 -20.62 -0.14 -2.76
CA ILE A 103 -21.61 -1.16 -2.39
C ILE A 103 -21.10 -1.94 -1.18
N HIS A 104 -21.75 -1.76 -0.02
CA HIS A 104 -21.26 -2.26 1.27
C HIS A 104 -22.34 -3.02 2.04
N GLY A 105 -21.93 -3.93 2.91
CA GLY A 105 -22.82 -4.75 3.73
C GLY A 105 -22.30 -6.16 3.99
N LEU A 106 -23.20 -7.00 4.48
CA LEU A 106 -23.08 -8.46 4.57
C LEU A 106 -23.75 -9.07 3.34
N PHE A 107 -23.05 -9.96 2.65
CA PHE A 107 -23.53 -10.62 1.44
C PHE A 107 -23.34 -12.12 1.52
N GLU A 108 -24.34 -12.89 1.09
CA GLU A 108 -24.19 -14.33 0.85
C GLU A 108 -23.54 -14.54 -0.52
N VAL A 109 -22.39 -15.20 -0.54
CA VAL A 109 -21.71 -15.61 -1.77
C VAL A 109 -22.36 -16.87 -2.32
N VAL A 110 -22.41 -17.91 -1.50
CA VAL A 110 -23.18 -19.14 -1.64
C VAL A 110 -23.64 -19.56 -0.24
N PRO A 111 -24.66 -20.41 -0.08
CA PRO A 111 -25.09 -20.88 1.24
C PRO A 111 -23.90 -21.44 2.05
N GLY A 112 -23.56 -20.80 3.16
CA GLY A 112 -22.41 -21.15 4.02
C GLY A 112 -21.14 -20.32 3.80
N ILE A 113 -21.06 -19.48 2.78
CA ILE A 113 -19.96 -18.52 2.58
C ILE A 113 -20.54 -17.12 2.46
N TYR A 114 -20.04 -16.20 3.27
CA TYR A 114 -20.49 -14.82 3.37
C TYR A 114 -19.30 -13.85 3.29
N GLN A 115 -19.56 -12.62 2.85
CA GLN A 115 -18.55 -11.54 2.82
C GLN A 115 -19.08 -10.28 3.49
N ILE A 116 -18.24 -9.66 4.32
CA ILE A 116 -18.37 -8.29 4.78
C ILE A 116 -17.59 -7.43 3.80
N ARG A 117 -18.29 -6.56 3.07
CA ARG A 117 -17.73 -5.73 1.99
C ARG A 117 -17.95 -4.25 2.23
N GLY A 118 -16.99 -3.41 1.81
CA GLY A 118 -17.12 -1.95 1.79
C GLY A 118 -17.05 -1.25 3.14
N TYR A 119 -16.55 -1.92 4.18
CA TYR A 119 -16.26 -1.33 5.49
C TYR A 119 -14.76 -1.18 5.77
N ASP A 120 -13.94 -1.47 4.78
CA ASP A 120 -12.49 -1.27 4.75
C ASP A 120 -12.00 -1.30 3.28
N LEU A 121 -10.70 -1.23 3.07
CA LEU A 121 -10.07 -1.44 1.76
C LEU A 121 -10.27 -2.89 1.30
N ALA A 122 -9.91 -3.86 2.15
CA ALA A 122 -10.11 -5.28 1.94
C ALA A 122 -11.50 -5.74 2.35
N GLN A 123 -11.78 -7.03 2.19
CA GLN A 123 -13.04 -7.70 2.54
C GLN A 123 -12.79 -8.90 3.42
N MET A 124 -13.67 -9.09 4.42
CA MET A 124 -13.61 -10.24 5.31
C MET A 124 -14.57 -11.33 4.82
N THR A 125 -14.06 -12.54 4.59
CA THR A 125 -14.88 -13.70 4.24
C THR A 125 -15.17 -14.53 5.49
N LEU A 126 -16.42 -14.92 5.68
CA LEU A 126 -16.90 -15.76 6.77
C LEU A 126 -17.41 -17.08 6.20
N ILE A 127 -16.83 -18.20 6.63
CA ILE A 127 -17.26 -19.53 6.24
C ILE A 127 -17.90 -20.22 7.44
N ALA A 128 -19.13 -20.70 7.27
CA ALA A 128 -19.87 -21.39 8.33
C ALA A 128 -19.29 -22.80 8.54
N GLY A 129 -18.49 -22.97 9.58
CA GLY A 129 -18.00 -24.27 10.01
C GLY A 129 -19.03 -25.05 10.84
N LYS A 130 -18.62 -26.21 11.33
CA LYS A 130 -19.46 -27.08 12.17
C LYS A 130 -19.81 -26.45 13.51
N THR A 131 -18.85 -25.79 14.16
CA THR A 131 -19.00 -25.25 15.52
C THR A 131 -18.95 -23.72 15.56
N GLY A 132 -18.37 -23.05 14.54
CA GLY A 132 -18.18 -21.62 14.54
C GLY A 132 -17.93 -21.04 13.16
N TRP A 133 -17.45 -19.79 13.14
CA TRP A 133 -16.98 -19.12 11.94
C TRP A 133 -15.51 -19.41 11.66
N ILE A 134 -15.19 -19.69 10.41
CA ILE A 134 -13.82 -19.59 9.90
C ILE A 134 -13.74 -18.21 9.24
N VAL A 135 -12.92 -17.32 9.82
CA VAL A 135 -12.75 -15.94 9.35
C VAL A 135 -11.53 -15.88 8.44
N VAL A 136 -11.72 -15.42 7.21
CA VAL A 136 -10.62 -15.18 6.26
C VAL A 136 -10.42 -13.69 6.11
N ASP A 137 -9.19 -13.22 6.31
CA ASP A 137 -8.74 -11.84 6.18
C ASP A 137 -9.58 -10.84 6.99
N PRO A 138 -9.32 -10.72 8.31
CA PRO A 138 -10.13 -9.90 9.21
C PRO A 138 -9.90 -8.39 9.08
N LEU A 139 -9.75 -7.86 7.86
CA LEU A 139 -9.62 -6.43 7.56
C LEU A 139 -8.35 -5.75 8.15
N THR A 140 -8.22 -4.43 7.97
CA THR A 140 -7.05 -3.65 8.40
C THR A 140 -7.06 -3.38 9.89
N THR A 141 -8.23 -3.05 10.46
CA THR A 141 -8.31 -2.61 11.87
C THR A 141 -9.40 -3.38 12.64
N PRO A 142 -9.24 -3.50 13.98
CA PRO A 142 -10.14 -4.32 14.79
C PRO A 142 -11.60 -3.86 14.81
N ALA A 143 -11.86 -2.55 14.75
CA ALA A 143 -13.22 -2.04 14.88
C ALA A 143 -14.13 -2.46 13.71
N PRO A 144 -13.75 -2.31 12.42
CA PRO A 144 -14.50 -2.87 11.29
C PRO A 144 -14.64 -4.39 11.32
N ALA A 145 -13.57 -5.13 11.68
CA ALA A 145 -13.62 -6.58 11.78
C ALA A 145 -14.65 -7.05 12.83
N LYS A 146 -14.61 -6.44 14.02
CA LYS A 146 -15.57 -6.70 15.11
C LYS A 146 -17.01 -6.36 14.70
N ALA A 147 -17.21 -5.20 14.08
CA ALA A 147 -18.53 -4.76 13.64
C ALA A 147 -19.10 -5.68 12.52
N GLY A 148 -18.24 -6.11 11.59
CA GLY A 148 -18.62 -7.05 10.53
C GLY A 148 -19.02 -8.43 11.07
N LEU A 149 -18.24 -8.98 12.01
CA LEU A 149 -18.57 -10.23 12.69
C LEU A 149 -19.88 -10.11 13.49
N ALA A 150 -20.09 -9.01 14.20
CA ALA A 150 -21.33 -8.75 14.94
C ALA A 150 -22.54 -8.63 14.00
N LEU A 151 -22.39 -8.00 12.82
CA LEU A 151 -23.43 -7.95 11.80
C LEU A 151 -23.80 -9.36 11.30
N ALA A 152 -22.80 -10.20 11.04
CA ALA A 152 -23.01 -11.57 10.61
C ALA A 152 -23.75 -12.38 11.70
N ASN A 153 -23.32 -12.31 12.96
CA ASN A 153 -23.95 -13.00 14.08
C ASN A 153 -25.39 -12.53 14.30
N LYS A 154 -25.65 -11.24 14.22
CA LYS A 154 -27.00 -10.67 14.34
C LYS A 154 -27.94 -11.18 13.22
N THR A 155 -27.41 -11.35 12.00
CA THR A 155 -28.22 -11.64 10.82
C THR A 155 -28.42 -13.15 10.60
N LEU A 156 -27.39 -13.95 10.87
CA LEU A 156 -27.32 -15.37 10.51
C LEU A 156 -27.41 -16.32 11.72
N GLY A 157 -27.41 -15.76 12.93
CA GLY A 157 -27.34 -16.48 14.18
C GLY A 157 -25.96 -16.45 14.80
N ASP A 158 -25.94 -16.40 16.13
CA ASP A 158 -24.71 -16.25 16.91
C ASP A 158 -23.81 -17.48 16.81
N ARG A 159 -22.55 -17.27 16.42
CA ARG A 159 -21.51 -18.30 16.29
C ARG A 159 -20.18 -17.78 16.81
N PRO A 160 -19.43 -18.57 17.59
CA PRO A 160 -18.06 -18.23 17.95
C PRO A 160 -17.13 -18.28 16.72
N VAL A 161 -15.94 -17.73 16.84
CA VAL A 161 -14.86 -17.94 15.85
C VAL A 161 -14.14 -19.25 16.19
N ALA A 162 -14.02 -20.15 15.22
CA ALA A 162 -13.31 -21.43 15.33
C ALA A 162 -11.88 -21.34 14.76
N ALA A 163 -11.70 -20.56 13.70
CA ALA A 163 -10.38 -20.35 13.09
C ALA A 163 -10.30 -19.00 12.38
N VAL A 164 -9.06 -18.51 12.20
CA VAL A 164 -8.74 -17.35 11.35
C VAL A 164 -7.72 -17.79 10.30
N ILE A 165 -7.91 -17.37 9.07
CA ILE A 165 -6.99 -17.62 7.95
C ILE A 165 -6.51 -16.25 7.44
N PHE A 166 -5.20 -16.04 7.43
CA PHE A 166 -4.57 -14.93 6.72
C PHE A 166 -4.14 -15.45 5.35
N THR A 167 -4.63 -14.83 4.28
CA THR A 167 -4.25 -15.27 2.94
C THR A 167 -2.83 -14.87 2.58
N HIS A 168 -2.38 -13.70 3.05
CA HIS A 168 -1.03 -13.19 2.79
C HIS A 168 -0.56 -12.14 3.81
N SER A 169 0.63 -11.61 3.62
CA SER A 169 1.38 -10.82 4.60
C SER A 169 1.08 -9.30 4.60
N HIS A 170 0.06 -8.82 3.89
CA HIS A 170 -0.31 -7.40 3.92
C HIS A 170 -1.26 -7.06 5.07
N GLY A 171 -1.10 -5.83 5.60
CA GLY A 171 -1.77 -5.38 6.83
C GLY A 171 -3.30 -5.31 6.76
N ASP A 172 -3.87 -5.09 5.60
CA ASP A 172 -5.32 -5.03 5.39
C ASP A 172 -6.00 -6.42 5.38
N HIS A 173 -5.21 -7.51 5.50
CA HIS A 173 -5.72 -8.88 5.58
C HIS A 173 -5.53 -9.53 6.95
N PHE A 174 -4.68 -8.95 7.82
CA PHE A 174 -4.46 -9.50 9.15
C PHE A 174 -4.67 -8.50 10.30
N GLY A 175 -4.58 -7.20 10.01
CA GLY A 175 -4.45 -6.17 11.04
C GLY A 175 -5.64 -6.05 11.98
N GLY A 176 -6.83 -6.43 11.54
CA GLY A 176 -8.05 -6.42 12.34
C GLY A 176 -8.28 -7.67 13.20
N VAL A 177 -7.34 -8.61 13.24
CA VAL A 177 -7.50 -9.91 13.89
C VAL A 177 -7.96 -9.83 15.35
N SER A 178 -7.51 -8.85 16.13
CA SER A 178 -7.96 -8.66 17.53
C SER A 178 -9.42 -8.23 17.67
N GLY A 179 -10.08 -7.86 16.57
CA GLY A 179 -11.53 -7.62 16.52
C GLY A 179 -12.38 -8.90 16.43
N VAL A 180 -11.78 -10.03 16.03
CA VAL A 180 -12.47 -11.31 15.84
C VAL A 180 -11.93 -12.46 16.70
N ALA A 181 -10.70 -12.35 17.20
CA ALA A 181 -10.05 -13.39 18.01
C ALA A 181 -9.26 -12.76 19.14
N SER A 182 -9.43 -13.28 20.39
CA SER A 182 -8.63 -12.83 21.52
C SER A 182 -7.27 -13.57 21.57
N PRO A 183 -6.21 -12.93 22.07
CA PRO A 183 -4.93 -13.60 22.30
C PRO A 183 -5.06 -14.83 23.20
N GLU A 184 -5.94 -14.81 24.20
CA GLU A 184 -6.19 -15.89 25.14
C GLU A 184 -6.80 -17.10 24.45
N ASP A 185 -7.79 -16.90 23.57
CA ASP A 185 -8.41 -17.99 22.81
C ASP A 185 -7.44 -18.63 21.81
N ILE A 186 -6.52 -17.84 21.26
CA ILE A 186 -5.47 -18.34 20.35
C ILE A 186 -4.42 -19.12 21.14
N GLN A 187 -3.93 -18.60 22.27
CA GLN A 187 -2.91 -19.26 23.11
C GLN A 187 -3.42 -20.56 23.72
N SER A 188 -4.71 -20.62 24.08
CA SER A 188 -5.35 -21.83 24.60
C SER A 188 -5.62 -22.89 23.52
N GLY A 189 -5.42 -22.57 22.24
CA GLY A 189 -5.72 -23.44 21.11
C GLY A 189 -7.21 -23.54 20.76
N LYS A 190 -8.05 -22.71 21.35
CA LYS A 190 -9.48 -22.64 21.04
C LYS A 190 -9.72 -22.06 19.64
N ILE A 191 -8.90 -21.09 19.23
CA ILE A 191 -8.90 -20.51 17.87
C ILE A 191 -7.58 -20.83 17.19
N GLN A 192 -7.64 -21.50 16.04
CA GLN A 192 -6.49 -21.74 15.19
C GLN A 192 -6.26 -20.55 14.26
N VAL A 193 -5.01 -20.05 14.15
CA VAL A 193 -4.61 -19.04 13.17
C VAL A 193 -3.74 -19.68 12.10
N ILE A 194 -4.21 -19.70 10.87
CA ILE A 194 -3.59 -20.35 9.71
C ILE A 194 -3.06 -19.26 8.78
N ALA A 195 -1.83 -19.42 8.27
CA ALA A 195 -1.23 -18.49 7.32
C ALA A 195 -0.25 -19.21 6.38
N PRO A 196 0.17 -18.59 5.27
CA PRO A 196 1.23 -19.12 4.42
C PRO A 196 2.57 -19.22 5.19
N HIS A 197 3.42 -20.11 4.76
CA HIS A 197 4.80 -20.16 5.25
C HIS A 197 5.51 -18.84 4.97
N GLY A 198 6.33 -18.36 5.90
CA GLY A 198 7.01 -17.06 5.77
C GLY A 198 6.18 -15.84 6.15
N PHE A 199 4.86 -15.98 6.40
CA PHE A 199 3.95 -14.87 6.69
C PHE A 199 4.52 -13.86 7.69
N LEU A 200 5.03 -14.31 8.83
CA LEU A 200 5.50 -13.40 9.89
C LEU A 200 6.75 -12.62 9.44
N ALA A 201 7.72 -13.29 8.83
CA ALA A 201 8.95 -12.65 8.36
C ALA A 201 8.66 -11.60 7.28
N GLU A 202 7.77 -11.91 6.34
CA GLU A 202 7.41 -10.98 5.25
C GLU A 202 6.58 -9.79 5.75
N SER A 203 5.64 -10.02 6.68
CA SER A 203 4.89 -8.91 7.32
C SER A 203 5.80 -7.94 8.07
N ILE A 204 6.87 -8.45 8.70
CA ILE A 204 7.87 -7.63 9.40
C ILE A 204 8.77 -6.90 8.41
N GLY A 205 9.31 -7.60 7.41
CA GLY A 205 10.24 -7.04 6.43
C GLY A 205 9.68 -5.81 5.74
N GLU A 206 8.45 -5.86 5.27
CA GLU A 206 7.78 -4.71 4.65
C GLU A 206 7.38 -3.63 5.66
N SER A 207 6.82 -4.02 6.80
CA SER A 207 6.14 -3.06 7.69
C SER A 207 7.06 -2.37 8.69
N VAL A 208 8.22 -2.94 9.01
CA VAL A 208 9.07 -2.49 10.12
C VAL A 208 10.38 -1.88 9.65
N ILE A 209 11.14 -2.55 8.81
CA ILE A 209 12.48 -2.08 8.38
C ILE A 209 12.39 -0.76 7.62
N ALA A 210 11.51 -0.67 6.62
CA ALA A 210 11.27 0.54 5.84
C ALA A 210 10.01 1.31 6.29
N GLY A 211 9.43 0.94 7.43
CA GLY A 211 8.09 1.32 7.86
C GLY A 211 7.82 2.82 7.86
N THR A 212 8.76 3.65 8.33
CA THR A 212 8.58 5.12 8.33
C THR A 212 8.44 5.68 6.93
N ALA A 213 9.34 5.30 6.01
CA ALA A 213 9.30 5.76 4.62
C ALA A 213 8.06 5.23 3.90
N MET A 214 7.71 3.96 4.12
CA MET A 214 6.51 3.37 3.52
C MET A 214 5.23 4.01 4.04
N ASN A 215 5.09 4.25 5.34
CA ASN A 215 3.92 4.92 5.93
C ASN A 215 3.73 6.33 5.39
N ARG A 216 4.82 7.08 5.20
CA ARG A 216 4.75 8.39 4.57
C ARG A 216 4.25 8.31 3.12
N ARG A 217 4.74 7.33 2.35
CA ARG A 217 4.34 7.09 0.96
C ARG A 217 2.94 6.48 0.83
N VAL A 218 2.46 5.72 1.83
CA VAL A 218 1.07 5.24 1.92
C VAL A 218 0.08 6.40 1.85
N GLN A 219 0.38 7.55 2.46
CA GLN A 219 -0.47 8.74 2.40
C GLN A 219 -0.70 9.22 0.96
N PHE A 220 0.32 9.12 0.10
CA PHE A 220 0.21 9.42 -1.31
C PHE A 220 -0.57 8.34 -2.06
N GLN A 221 -0.23 7.07 -1.87
CA GLN A 221 -0.86 5.97 -2.60
C GLN A 221 -2.36 5.86 -2.33
N PHE A 222 -2.75 5.90 -1.06
CA PHE A 222 -4.15 5.74 -0.66
C PHE A 222 -4.90 7.05 -0.41
N GLY A 223 -4.22 8.19 -0.51
CA GLY A 223 -4.86 9.50 -0.39
C GLY A 223 -5.45 9.76 0.99
N THR A 224 -4.86 9.20 2.06
CA THR A 224 -5.40 9.30 3.42
C THR A 224 -5.51 10.74 3.92
N ALA A 225 -4.66 11.63 3.41
CA ALA A 225 -4.65 13.06 3.70
C ALA A 225 -5.69 13.87 2.89
N LEU A 226 -6.34 13.26 1.87
CA LEU A 226 -7.27 13.96 1.01
C LEU A 226 -8.67 14.03 1.63
N PRO A 227 -9.37 15.16 1.49
CA PRO A 227 -10.80 15.17 1.74
C PRO A 227 -11.51 14.24 0.75
N VAL A 228 -12.48 13.47 1.22
CA VAL A 228 -13.32 12.63 0.38
C VAL A 228 -14.26 13.51 -0.43
N GLY A 229 -14.27 13.38 -1.77
CA GLY A 229 -15.08 14.25 -2.63
C GLY A 229 -14.65 14.25 -4.10
N LYS A 230 -15.43 14.90 -4.95
CA LYS A 230 -15.24 14.93 -6.41
C LYS A 230 -13.90 15.51 -6.87
N THR A 231 -13.32 16.40 -6.10
CA THR A 231 -12.00 17.01 -6.37
C THR A 231 -10.88 16.43 -5.50
N GLY A 232 -11.21 15.49 -4.61
CA GLY A 232 -10.30 14.82 -3.70
C GLY A 232 -10.29 13.30 -3.89
N HIS A 233 -10.37 12.57 -2.77
CA HIS A 233 -10.38 11.12 -2.75
C HIS A 233 -11.72 10.55 -3.22
N VAL A 234 -11.69 9.62 -4.17
CA VAL A 234 -12.88 8.90 -4.68
C VAL A 234 -12.73 7.38 -4.54
N GLY A 235 -11.60 6.91 -4.07
CA GLY A 235 -11.28 5.50 -3.88
C GLY A 235 -9.82 5.18 -4.15
N GLY A 236 -9.37 4.02 -3.68
CA GLY A 236 -8.03 3.46 -3.91
C GLY A 236 -7.94 2.63 -5.19
N GLY A 237 -9.04 2.44 -5.92
CA GLY A 237 -9.12 1.52 -7.06
C GLY A 237 -9.41 0.07 -6.64
N LEU A 238 -8.66 -0.45 -5.68
CA LEU A 238 -8.79 -1.78 -5.08
C LEU A 238 -9.95 -1.88 -4.08
N GLY A 239 -10.30 -0.78 -3.47
CA GLY A 239 -11.38 -0.56 -2.51
C GLY A 239 -11.57 0.93 -2.31
N GLN A 240 -12.38 1.31 -1.32
CA GLN A 240 -12.63 2.72 -1.09
C GLN A 240 -11.44 3.40 -0.40
N LYS A 241 -11.09 2.95 0.80
CA LYS A 241 -10.09 3.59 1.65
C LYS A 241 -9.66 2.59 2.74
N ILE A 242 -8.52 2.81 3.36
CA ILE A 242 -8.08 2.06 4.54
C ILE A 242 -8.83 2.59 5.76
N SER A 243 -9.31 1.68 6.62
CA SER A 243 -9.94 2.06 7.90
C SER A 243 -8.93 2.67 8.87
N SER A 244 -9.39 3.56 9.76
CA SER A 244 -8.55 4.21 10.77
C SER A 244 -8.54 3.41 12.07
N GLY A 245 -7.36 3.27 12.69
CA GLY A 245 -7.17 2.56 13.96
C GLY A 245 -5.83 1.84 14.02
N ASP A 246 -5.59 1.14 15.12
CA ASP A 246 -4.38 0.35 15.31
C ASP A 246 -4.44 -0.96 14.55
N VAL A 247 -3.33 -1.35 13.96
CA VAL A 247 -3.13 -2.66 13.35
C VAL A 247 -2.61 -3.65 14.39
N ALA A 248 -3.06 -4.89 14.37
CA ALA A 248 -2.54 -5.96 15.22
C ALA A 248 -1.84 -7.03 14.38
N LEU A 249 -0.72 -7.56 14.87
CA LEU A 249 -0.03 -8.69 14.27
C LEU A 249 0.01 -9.85 15.27
N ILE A 250 -0.61 -10.97 14.91
CA ILE A 250 -0.60 -12.18 15.72
C ILE A 250 0.11 -13.28 14.95
N PRO A 251 1.14 -13.93 15.52
CA PRO A 251 1.82 -15.04 14.86
C PRO A 251 0.85 -16.20 14.58
N PRO A 252 0.93 -16.82 13.39
CA PRO A 252 0.09 -17.97 13.07
C PRO A 252 0.43 -19.17 13.96
N THR A 253 -0.60 -19.94 14.34
CA THR A 253 -0.45 -21.20 15.08
C THR A 253 -0.22 -22.38 14.13
N ARG A 254 -0.56 -22.23 12.85
CA ARG A 254 -0.37 -23.22 11.78
C ARG A 254 0.09 -22.52 10.51
N SER A 255 1.20 -22.98 9.94
CA SER A 255 1.65 -22.53 8.60
C SER A 255 1.33 -23.57 7.55
N ILE A 256 0.85 -23.14 6.40
CA ILE A 256 0.71 -23.93 5.18
C ILE A 256 2.05 -23.83 4.43
N SER A 257 2.76 -24.93 4.29
CA SER A 257 4.14 -24.93 3.77
C SER A 257 4.32 -25.75 2.48
N LYS A 258 3.26 -26.43 2.04
CA LYS A 258 3.31 -27.27 0.83
C LYS A 258 2.23 -26.85 -0.15
N ASP A 259 2.59 -26.72 -1.40
CA ASP A 259 1.63 -26.59 -2.49
C ASP A 259 0.74 -27.84 -2.57
N GLY A 260 -0.58 -27.65 -2.65
CA GLY A 260 -1.56 -28.75 -2.64
C GLY A 260 -1.80 -29.36 -1.26
N GLU A 261 -1.45 -28.67 -0.17
CA GLU A 261 -1.79 -29.13 1.18
C GLU A 261 -3.30 -29.06 1.39
N SER A 262 -3.92 -30.19 1.79
CA SER A 262 -5.33 -30.22 2.15
C SER A 262 -5.48 -30.27 3.67
N LEU A 263 -6.42 -29.47 4.19
CA LEU A 263 -6.71 -29.38 5.63
C LEU A 263 -8.21 -29.31 5.86
N THR A 264 -8.68 -29.99 6.89
CA THR A 264 -10.05 -29.81 7.38
C THR A 264 -10.04 -28.87 8.59
N VAL A 265 -10.72 -27.73 8.47
CA VAL A 265 -10.86 -26.72 9.51
C VAL A 265 -12.32 -26.65 9.92
N ASP A 266 -12.64 -26.91 11.17
CA ASP A 266 -14.01 -26.94 11.72
C ASP A 266 -15.03 -27.66 10.81
N GLY A 267 -14.62 -28.79 10.23
CA GLY A 267 -15.46 -29.62 9.36
C GLY A 267 -15.51 -29.19 7.89
N ILE A 268 -14.85 -28.13 7.51
CA ILE A 268 -14.73 -27.62 6.14
C ILE A 268 -13.42 -28.07 5.52
N ALA A 269 -13.47 -28.69 4.35
CA ALA A 269 -12.28 -29.09 3.61
C ALA A 269 -11.72 -27.90 2.80
N PHE A 270 -10.43 -27.65 2.96
CA PHE A 270 -9.64 -26.68 2.20
C PHE A 270 -8.58 -27.40 1.39
N ASP A 271 -8.43 -27.02 0.14
CA ASP A 271 -7.36 -27.45 -0.74
C ASP A 271 -6.50 -26.21 -1.04
N PHE A 272 -5.37 -26.09 -0.35
CA PHE A 272 -4.50 -24.92 -0.42
C PHE A 272 -3.52 -25.01 -1.57
N MET A 273 -3.23 -23.89 -2.20
CA MET A 273 -2.21 -23.73 -3.21
C MET A 273 -1.29 -22.56 -2.84
N ASP A 274 0.03 -22.78 -2.89
CA ASP A 274 1.03 -21.73 -2.71
C ASP A 274 0.96 -20.72 -3.86
N ALA A 275 0.88 -19.45 -3.50
CA ALA A 275 0.86 -18.32 -4.42
C ALA A 275 1.94 -17.28 -4.09
N GLY A 276 2.89 -17.60 -3.22
CA GLY A 276 3.95 -16.68 -2.81
C GLY A 276 4.74 -16.10 -3.96
N GLU A 277 5.28 -14.89 -3.79
CA GLU A 277 5.99 -14.08 -4.78
C GLU A 277 5.12 -13.63 -5.98
N THR A 278 3.78 -13.65 -5.84
CA THR A 278 2.85 -13.04 -6.79
C THR A 278 2.44 -11.65 -6.28
N GLU A 279 1.30 -11.50 -5.64
CA GLU A 279 0.87 -10.24 -5.04
C GLU A 279 1.67 -9.94 -3.76
N ALA A 280 1.91 -10.95 -2.94
CA ALA A 280 2.75 -10.87 -1.74
C ALA A 280 3.86 -11.93 -1.75
N PRO A 281 4.97 -11.69 -1.02
CA PRO A 281 6.04 -12.69 -0.88
C PRO A 281 5.57 -13.99 -0.25
N ALA A 282 4.68 -13.91 0.74
CA ALA A 282 4.01 -15.05 1.37
C ALA A 282 2.50 -14.94 1.12
N GLU A 283 1.97 -15.80 0.28
CA GLU A 283 0.56 -15.79 -0.14
C GLU A 283 0.05 -17.19 -0.42
N LEU A 284 -1.24 -17.43 -0.14
CA LEU A 284 -1.93 -18.68 -0.47
C LEU A 284 -3.34 -18.39 -1.03
N VAL A 285 -3.75 -19.27 -1.93
CA VAL A 285 -5.12 -19.36 -2.41
C VAL A 285 -5.69 -20.72 -2.01
N PHE A 286 -7.02 -20.87 -2.01
CA PHE A 286 -7.61 -22.14 -1.65
C PHE A 286 -8.94 -22.43 -2.38
N TYR A 287 -9.18 -23.71 -2.60
CA TYR A 287 -10.42 -24.21 -3.14
C TYR A 287 -11.24 -24.93 -2.03
N LEU A 288 -12.53 -24.71 -2.04
CA LEU A 288 -13.50 -25.30 -1.10
C LEU A 288 -14.39 -26.30 -1.86
N PRO A 289 -14.06 -27.61 -1.86
CA PRO A 289 -14.72 -28.58 -2.72
C PRO A 289 -16.23 -28.69 -2.52
N GLN A 290 -16.71 -28.61 -1.26
CA GLN A 290 -18.13 -28.73 -0.94
C GLN A 290 -18.97 -27.54 -1.44
N TYR A 291 -18.34 -26.39 -1.68
CA TYR A 291 -18.99 -25.19 -2.18
C TYR A 291 -18.67 -24.91 -3.65
N LYS A 292 -17.78 -25.68 -4.25
CA LYS A 292 -17.17 -25.41 -5.56
C LYS A 292 -16.73 -23.94 -5.68
N ALA A 293 -16.13 -23.43 -4.61
CA ALA A 293 -15.71 -22.05 -4.47
C ALA A 293 -14.19 -21.94 -4.46
N LEU A 294 -13.64 -21.06 -5.30
CA LEU A 294 -12.24 -20.72 -5.36
C LEU A 294 -12.01 -19.36 -4.72
N HIS A 295 -11.25 -19.32 -3.61
CA HIS A 295 -10.80 -18.08 -2.99
C HIS A 295 -9.40 -17.76 -3.49
N THR A 296 -9.26 -16.64 -4.18
CA THR A 296 -8.03 -16.26 -4.88
C THR A 296 -7.16 -15.27 -4.11
N ALA A 297 -7.43 -15.06 -2.82
CA ALA A 297 -6.72 -14.07 -2.02
C ALA A 297 -6.72 -12.70 -2.73
N GLU A 298 -5.55 -12.16 -3.05
CA GLU A 298 -5.40 -10.95 -3.87
C GLU A 298 -4.77 -11.24 -5.25
N VAL A 299 -4.39 -12.51 -5.51
CA VAL A 299 -3.79 -12.95 -6.78
C VAL A 299 -4.68 -12.66 -7.98
N VAL A 300 -6.00 -12.81 -7.82
CA VAL A 300 -7.00 -12.48 -8.85
C VAL A 300 -8.11 -11.64 -8.20
N SER A 301 -8.20 -10.39 -8.60
CA SER A 301 -9.22 -9.42 -8.17
C SER A 301 -9.88 -8.74 -9.39
N ARG A 302 -10.80 -7.78 -9.17
CA ARG A 302 -11.49 -7.07 -10.28
C ARG A 302 -10.75 -5.80 -10.69
N THR A 303 -9.42 -5.91 -10.87
CA THR A 303 -8.53 -4.84 -11.35
C THR A 303 -7.21 -5.43 -11.84
N PHE A 304 -6.47 -4.71 -12.67
CA PHE A 304 -5.04 -4.99 -12.89
C PHE A 304 -4.26 -4.48 -11.68
N HIS A 305 -3.68 -5.39 -10.92
CA HIS A 305 -2.96 -5.04 -9.70
C HIS A 305 -1.58 -4.42 -10.02
N ASN A 306 -1.07 -3.59 -9.11
CA ASN A 306 0.29 -3.05 -9.29
C ASN A 306 1.36 -4.14 -9.05
N VAL A 307 2.41 -4.09 -9.88
CA VAL A 307 3.57 -4.99 -9.81
C VAL A 307 4.65 -4.45 -8.87
N LEU A 308 4.70 -3.12 -8.73
CA LEU A 308 5.46 -2.41 -7.73
C LEU A 308 4.53 -1.41 -7.04
N THR A 309 4.26 -1.63 -5.77
CA THR A 309 3.38 -0.74 -5.04
C THR A 309 4.05 0.63 -4.81
N PRO A 310 3.38 1.77 -5.06
CA PRO A 310 3.99 3.10 -4.91
C PRO A 310 4.49 3.42 -3.49
N ARG A 311 3.91 2.80 -2.45
CA ARG A 311 4.41 2.93 -1.07
C ARG A 311 5.82 2.37 -0.90
N GLY A 312 6.19 1.40 -1.70
CA GLY A 312 7.43 0.65 -1.63
C GLY A 312 7.19 -0.81 -1.23
N ALA A 313 7.83 -1.71 -1.94
CA ALA A 313 7.92 -3.15 -1.70
C ALA A 313 8.97 -3.75 -2.64
N LEU A 314 9.26 -5.03 -2.52
CA LEU A 314 9.97 -5.76 -3.55
C LEU A 314 9.14 -5.80 -4.84
N VAL A 315 9.80 -5.73 -5.99
CA VAL A 315 9.12 -5.83 -7.28
C VAL A 315 8.59 -7.25 -7.46
N ARG A 316 7.29 -7.39 -7.69
CA ARG A 316 6.57 -8.65 -7.87
C ARG A 316 6.92 -9.31 -9.20
N ASP A 317 6.81 -10.63 -9.26
CA ASP A 317 7.14 -11.41 -10.46
C ASP A 317 5.89 -11.67 -11.32
N THR A 318 5.68 -10.88 -12.36
CA THR A 318 4.54 -11.02 -13.26
C THR A 318 4.55 -12.33 -14.07
N LEU A 319 5.74 -12.87 -14.35
CA LEU A 319 5.85 -14.17 -15.02
C LEU A 319 5.39 -15.29 -14.07
N LYS A 320 5.86 -15.30 -12.82
CA LYS A 320 5.40 -16.24 -11.80
C LYS A 320 3.91 -16.06 -11.54
N TRP A 321 3.46 -14.81 -11.39
CA TRP A 321 2.04 -14.49 -11.17
C TRP A 321 1.14 -15.09 -12.26
N SER A 322 1.50 -14.90 -13.54
CA SER A 322 0.76 -15.51 -14.65
C SER A 322 0.74 -17.03 -14.60
N LYS A 323 1.85 -17.68 -14.20
CA LYS A 323 1.94 -19.15 -14.06
C LYS A 323 1.12 -19.67 -12.89
N VAL A 324 1.07 -18.95 -11.78
CA VAL A 324 0.24 -19.31 -10.61
C VAL A 324 -1.24 -19.24 -10.98
N ILE A 325 -1.68 -18.21 -11.72
CA ILE A 325 -3.07 -18.13 -12.20
C ILE A 325 -3.36 -19.25 -13.21
N ASP A 326 -2.40 -19.61 -14.08
CA ASP A 326 -2.54 -20.74 -14.99
C ASP A 326 -2.75 -22.07 -14.24
N ALA A 327 -1.95 -22.32 -13.22
CA ALA A 327 -2.10 -23.48 -12.36
C ALA A 327 -3.46 -23.50 -11.60
N MET A 328 -3.95 -22.34 -11.14
CA MET A 328 -5.31 -22.23 -10.59
C MET A 328 -6.38 -22.60 -11.64
N LEU A 329 -6.22 -22.10 -12.86
CA LEU A 329 -7.16 -22.40 -13.96
C LEU A 329 -7.19 -23.90 -14.27
N GLU A 330 -6.03 -24.55 -14.32
CA GLU A 330 -5.91 -26.00 -14.57
C GLU A 330 -6.48 -26.82 -13.41
N ARG A 331 -6.15 -26.50 -12.16
CA ARG A 331 -6.57 -27.27 -10.98
C ARG A 331 -8.04 -27.10 -10.64
N TYR A 332 -8.54 -25.87 -10.72
CA TYR A 332 -9.83 -25.46 -10.11
C TYR A 332 -10.79 -24.80 -11.09
N GLY A 333 -10.34 -24.26 -12.24
CA GLY A 333 -11.17 -23.45 -13.12
C GLY A 333 -12.48 -24.11 -13.52
N ALA A 334 -12.44 -25.33 -14.05
CA ALA A 334 -13.63 -26.07 -14.47
C ALA A 334 -14.45 -26.65 -13.30
N LYS A 335 -13.89 -26.70 -12.09
CA LYS A 335 -14.53 -27.23 -10.88
C LYS A 335 -15.24 -26.14 -10.06
N SER A 336 -14.95 -24.86 -10.34
CA SER A 336 -15.44 -23.73 -9.58
C SER A 336 -16.71 -23.15 -10.17
N ASP A 337 -17.77 -23.06 -9.37
CA ASP A 337 -19.00 -22.37 -9.71
C ASP A 337 -18.96 -20.89 -9.28
N VAL A 338 -18.04 -20.54 -8.36
CA VAL A 338 -17.81 -19.17 -7.89
C VAL A 338 -16.33 -18.92 -7.60
N LEU A 339 -15.85 -17.73 -7.97
CA LEU A 339 -14.57 -17.16 -7.58
C LEU A 339 -14.82 -15.97 -6.67
N LEU A 340 -14.13 -15.92 -5.53
CA LEU A 340 -14.14 -14.79 -4.60
C LEU A 340 -12.72 -14.44 -4.19
N ALA A 341 -12.52 -13.18 -3.82
CA ALA A 341 -11.23 -12.63 -3.45
C ALA A 341 -11.33 -11.80 -2.17
N SER A 342 -10.21 -11.35 -1.68
CA SER A 342 -10.12 -10.47 -0.50
C SER A 342 -10.43 -9.00 -0.84
N HIS A 343 -10.67 -8.70 -2.12
CA HIS A 343 -11.14 -7.41 -2.62
C HIS A 343 -12.26 -7.57 -3.65
N HIS A 344 -13.08 -6.54 -3.83
CA HIS A 344 -14.16 -6.45 -4.81
C HIS A 344 -15.30 -7.47 -4.55
N TRP A 345 -16.02 -7.82 -5.58
CA TRP A 345 -17.20 -8.71 -5.57
C TRP A 345 -16.89 -10.02 -6.29
N PRO A 346 -17.56 -11.12 -5.90
CA PRO A 346 -17.36 -12.43 -6.51
C PRO A 346 -17.77 -12.48 -7.98
N THR A 347 -17.29 -13.52 -8.66
CA THR A 347 -17.68 -13.91 -10.02
C THR A 347 -18.37 -15.27 -9.96
N TRP A 348 -19.61 -15.37 -10.45
CA TRP A 348 -20.40 -16.60 -10.47
C TRP A 348 -20.51 -17.20 -11.87
N GLY A 349 -20.60 -18.53 -11.93
CA GLY A 349 -20.68 -19.34 -13.14
C GLY A 349 -19.31 -19.80 -13.62
N SER A 350 -19.17 -21.10 -13.89
CA SER A 350 -17.88 -21.74 -14.21
C SER A 350 -17.22 -21.10 -15.43
N ASP A 351 -17.98 -20.76 -16.48
CA ASP A 351 -17.42 -20.10 -17.67
C ASP A 351 -16.90 -18.70 -17.36
N ASN A 352 -17.61 -17.94 -16.51
CA ASN A 352 -17.18 -16.61 -16.08
C ASN A 352 -15.94 -16.68 -15.18
N VAL A 353 -15.87 -17.66 -14.28
CA VAL A 353 -14.69 -17.93 -13.44
C VAL A 353 -13.47 -18.24 -14.32
N GLN A 354 -13.61 -19.13 -15.30
CA GLN A 354 -12.53 -19.45 -16.21
C GLN A 354 -12.11 -18.25 -17.07
N SER A 355 -13.08 -17.42 -17.51
CA SER A 355 -12.80 -16.20 -18.26
C SER A 355 -12.03 -15.19 -17.42
N ALA A 356 -12.44 -14.95 -16.18
CA ALA A 356 -11.74 -14.06 -15.25
C ALA A 356 -10.29 -14.52 -15.00
N LEU A 357 -10.08 -15.82 -14.74
CA LEU A 357 -8.74 -16.39 -14.57
C LEU A 357 -7.89 -16.24 -15.86
N LYS A 358 -8.46 -16.51 -17.04
CA LYS A 358 -7.75 -16.35 -18.32
C LYS A 358 -7.34 -14.92 -18.60
N ASN A 359 -8.21 -13.95 -18.34
CA ASN A 359 -7.94 -12.53 -18.59
C ASN A 359 -6.90 -11.99 -17.62
N GLN A 360 -7.00 -12.32 -16.32
CA GLN A 360 -6.01 -11.96 -15.31
C GLN A 360 -4.65 -12.60 -15.61
N ARG A 361 -4.59 -13.90 -15.91
CA ARG A 361 -3.37 -14.55 -16.40
C ARG A 361 -2.78 -13.82 -17.61
N GLY A 362 -3.66 -13.46 -18.53
CA GLY A 362 -3.32 -12.80 -19.79
C GLY A 362 -2.66 -11.44 -19.59
N ILE A 363 -3.19 -10.60 -18.70
CA ILE A 363 -2.66 -9.24 -18.50
C ILE A 363 -1.27 -9.26 -17.83
N TYR A 364 -1.04 -10.12 -16.83
CA TYR A 364 0.28 -10.27 -16.21
C TYR A 364 1.31 -10.84 -17.18
N ARG A 365 0.92 -11.82 -18.00
CA ARG A 365 1.79 -12.37 -19.02
C ARG A 365 2.09 -11.36 -20.12
N TYR A 366 1.11 -10.60 -20.55
CA TYR A 366 1.26 -9.58 -21.58
C TYR A 366 2.25 -8.48 -21.14
N VAL A 367 2.06 -7.90 -19.95
CA VAL A 367 2.96 -6.85 -19.49
C VAL A 367 4.38 -7.35 -19.34
N HIS A 368 4.59 -8.59 -18.86
CA HIS A 368 5.90 -9.22 -18.81
C HIS A 368 6.54 -9.35 -20.20
N ASP A 369 5.87 -10.09 -21.08
CA ASP A 369 6.45 -10.47 -22.37
C ASP A 369 6.65 -9.25 -23.27
N GLN A 370 5.73 -8.29 -23.30
CA GLN A 370 5.86 -7.07 -24.11
C GLN A 370 6.93 -6.12 -23.56
N THR A 371 7.10 -6.04 -22.26
CA THR A 371 8.21 -5.28 -21.65
C THR A 371 9.54 -5.90 -22.06
N MET A 372 9.71 -7.21 -21.88
CA MET A 372 10.95 -7.90 -22.21
C MET A 372 11.24 -7.89 -23.71
N ARG A 373 10.21 -8.03 -24.54
CA ARG A 373 10.37 -7.94 -26.00
C ARG A 373 10.94 -6.59 -26.44
N GLN A 374 10.43 -5.49 -25.89
CA GLN A 374 10.90 -4.15 -26.25
C GLN A 374 12.26 -3.83 -25.62
N ALA A 375 12.49 -4.24 -24.37
CA ALA A 375 13.79 -4.09 -23.71
C ALA A 375 14.91 -4.84 -24.45
N ASN A 376 14.64 -6.05 -24.96
CA ASN A 376 15.58 -6.81 -25.77
C ASN A 376 15.84 -6.18 -27.16
N GLN A 377 15.04 -5.19 -27.55
CA GLN A 377 15.26 -4.35 -28.75
C GLN A 377 15.95 -3.03 -28.42
N GLY A 378 16.33 -2.80 -27.16
CA GLY A 378 17.05 -1.61 -26.71
C GLY A 378 16.16 -0.45 -26.23
N ALA A 379 14.86 -0.66 -26.10
CA ALA A 379 13.98 0.39 -25.55
C ALA A 379 14.21 0.59 -24.05
N THR A 380 14.24 1.83 -23.62
CA THR A 380 14.36 2.22 -22.22
C THR A 380 13.03 1.98 -21.47
N MET A 381 13.11 1.96 -20.15
CA MET A 381 11.94 1.81 -19.27
C MET A 381 10.80 2.80 -19.60
N HIS A 382 11.14 4.04 -19.90
CA HIS A 382 10.14 5.08 -20.20
C HIS A 382 9.53 4.93 -21.60
N GLU A 383 10.33 4.56 -22.60
CA GLU A 383 9.84 4.29 -23.97
C GLU A 383 8.89 3.09 -23.98
N ILE A 384 9.23 2.02 -23.26
CA ILE A 384 8.38 0.84 -23.13
C ILE A 384 7.04 1.22 -22.52
N ALA A 385 7.05 1.99 -21.44
CA ALA A 385 5.84 2.42 -20.73
C ALA A 385 4.86 3.22 -21.60
N GLU A 386 5.37 3.96 -22.59
CA GLU A 386 4.53 4.70 -23.55
C GLU A 386 4.07 3.83 -24.72
N ASN A 387 4.86 2.83 -25.10
CA ASN A 387 4.64 2.06 -26.33
C ASN A 387 3.97 0.70 -26.14
N ILE A 388 3.78 0.26 -24.86
CA ILE A 388 3.30 -1.10 -24.58
C ILE A 388 1.89 -1.36 -25.12
N GLY A 389 1.02 -0.35 -25.15
CA GLY A 389 -0.35 -0.44 -25.64
C GLY A 389 -1.24 -1.35 -24.77
N GLU A 390 -2.54 -1.26 -24.95
CA GLU A 390 -3.54 -2.09 -24.26
C GLU A 390 -3.88 -3.31 -25.13
N PRO A 391 -3.87 -4.55 -24.58
CA PRO A 391 -4.26 -5.74 -25.35
C PRO A 391 -5.77 -5.75 -25.61
N ASP A 392 -6.19 -6.36 -26.74
CA ASP A 392 -7.59 -6.30 -27.18
C ASP A 392 -8.59 -6.87 -26.15
N PHE A 393 -8.22 -7.94 -25.44
CA PHE A 393 -9.09 -8.53 -24.43
C PHE A 393 -9.32 -7.63 -23.21
N ALA A 394 -8.39 -6.70 -22.92
CA ALA A 394 -8.51 -5.78 -21.78
C ALA A 394 -9.39 -4.55 -22.09
N LYS A 395 -9.63 -4.24 -23.37
CA LYS A 395 -10.38 -3.04 -23.76
C LYS A 395 -11.84 -3.04 -23.29
N SER A 396 -12.44 -4.21 -23.09
CA SER A 396 -13.83 -4.37 -22.67
C SER A 396 -14.01 -5.08 -21.34
N ASP A 397 -12.96 -5.60 -20.72
CA ASP A 397 -13.03 -6.27 -19.42
C ASP A 397 -12.60 -5.33 -18.30
N PHE A 398 -13.59 -4.84 -17.54
CA PHE A 398 -13.32 -4.00 -16.37
C PHE A 398 -12.53 -4.72 -15.27
N GLY A 399 -12.49 -6.05 -15.26
CA GLY A 399 -11.73 -6.83 -14.30
C GLY A 399 -10.19 -6.76 -14.46
N VAL A 400 -9.70 -6.26 -15.59
CA VAL A 400 -8.25 -6.12 -15.88
C VAL A 400 -7.85 -4.69 -16.21
N ARG A 401 -8.70 -3.70 -15.84
CA ARG A 401 -8.40 -2.28 -16.06
C ARG A 401 -7.45 -1.71 -15.02
N ASP A 402 -6.91 -0.57 -15.37
CA ASP A 402 -5.84 0.16 -14.70
C ASP A 402 -6.28 0.90 -13.41
N TYR A 403 -7.13 0.28 -12.56
CA TYR A 403 -7.66 0.95 -11.36
C TYR A 403 -6.66 1.06 -10.20
N TYR A 404 -5.74 0.08 -10.08
CA TYR A 404 -4.78 0.00 -8.98
C TYR A 404 -3.33 -0.07 -9.45
N GLY A 405 -3.00 -0.97 -10.37
CA GLY A 405 -1.84 -0.90 -11.23
C GLY A 405 -2.20 -0.28 -12.57
N THR A 406 -1.22 0.00 -13.42
CA THR A 406 -1.42 0.43 -14.81
C THR A 406 -0.42 -0.25 -15.72
N LEU A 407 -0.74 -0.42 -17.01
CA LEU A 407 0.23 -0.95 -17.98
C LEU A 407 1.51 -0.12 -17.99
N ASN A 408 1.38 1.21 -17.92
CA ASN A 408 2.53 2.13 -17.87
C ASN A 408 3.39 1.93 -16.62
N HIS A 409 2.78 1.84 -15.44
CA HIS A 409 3.50 1.63 -14.17
C HIS A 409 4.11 0.23 -14.10
N ASN A 410 3.32 -0.78 -14.45
CA ASN A 410 3.68 -2.18 -14.32
C ASN A 410 4.79 -2.59 -15.30
N SER A 411 4.83 -2.03 -16.51
CA SER A 411 5.94 -2.25 -17.44
C SER A 411 7.26 -1.69 -16.88
N LYS A 412 7.25 -0.52 -16.24
CA LYS A 412 8.43 0.01 -15.52
C LYS A 412 8.85 -0.92 -14.38
N ALA A 413 7.90 -1.47 -13.65
CA ALA A 413 8.18 -2.42 -12.57
C ALA A 413 8.81 -3.73 -13.11
N VAL A 414 8.28 -4.29 -14.19
CA VAL A 414 8.90 -5.46 -14.86
C VAL A 414 10.32 -5.15 -15.32
N TYR A 415 10.52 -4.00 -15.96
CA TYR A 415 11.87 -3.57 -16.36
C TYR A 415 12.82 -3.49 -15.16
N GLN A 416 12.38 -2.84 -14.07
CA GLN A 416 13.18 -2.72 -12.84
C GLN A 416 13.52 -4.08 -12.22
N ARG A 417 12.63 -5.05 -12.26
CA ARG A 417 12.89 -6.40 -11.74
C ARG A 417 14.07 -7.08 -12.41
N TYR A 418 14.23 -6.89 -13.73
CA TYR A 418 15.30 -7.51 -14.51
C TYR A 418 16.58 -6.66 -14.59
N PHE A 419 16.44 -5.34 -14.70
CA PHE A 419 17.56 -4.44 -15.01
C PHE A 419 17.89 -3.44 -13.88
N GLY A 420 17.07 -3.39 -12.82
CA GLY A 420 17.23 -2.43 -11.72
C GLY A 420 16.80 -1.02 -12.11
N TRP A 421 17.32 -0.03 -11.39
CA TRP A 421 16.93 1.37 -11.52
C TRP A 421 17.54 2.09 -12.73
N TRP A 422 18.64 1.57 -13.29
CA TRP A 422 19.37 2.22 -14.37
C TRP A 422 18.82 1.80 -15.74
N ASP A 423 18.53 2.77 -16.59
CA ASP A 423 17.96 2.59 -17.94
C ASP A 423 19.01 2.36 -19.04
N ALA A 424 20.27 2.04 -18.68
CA ALA A 424 21.42 1.85 -19.55
C ALA A 424 21.94 3.10 -20.26
N VAL A 425 21.36 4.28 -20.05
CA VAL A 425 21.87 5.56 -20.59
C VAL A 425 22.99 6.08 -19.68
N PRO A 426 24.25 6.22 -20.16
CA PRO A 426 25.37 6.61 -19.29
C PRO A 426 25.18 7.94 -18.54
N ALA A 427 24.47 8.90 -19.15
CA ALA A 427 24.18 10.20 -18.52
C ALA A 427 23.26 10.08 -17.28
N HIS A 428 22.47 9.00 -17.17
CA HIS A 428 21.56 8.75 -16.05
C HIS A 428 22.20 7.92 -14.93
N TYR A 429 23.44 7.43 -15.11
CA TYR A 429 24.09 6.57 -14.11
C TYR A 429 24.52 7.31 -12.85
N HIS A 430 25.02 8.55 -13.00
CA HIS A 430 25.47 9.38 -11.89
C HIS A 430 24.90 10.80 -12.03
N GLN A 431 23.60 10.92 -11.77
CA GLN A 431 22.86 12.17 -11.86
C GLN A 431 23.19 13.10 -10.67
N LEU A 432 23.06 14.40 -10.90
CA LEU A 432 23.14 15.39 -9.83
C LEU A 432 21.96 15.22 -8.86
N PRO A 433 22.14 15.55 -7.56
CA PRO A 433 21.03 15.64 -6.62
C PRO A 433 19.92 16.58 -7.11
N PRO A 434 18.64 16.32 -6.75
CA PRO A 434 17.48 17.02 -7.33
C PRO A 434 17.55 18.55 -7.25
N VAL A 435 17.98 19.10 -6.12
CA VAL A 435 18.08 20.57 -5.92
C VAL A 435 19.16 21.18 -6.84
N GLU A 436 20.34 20.57 -6.91
CA GLU A 436 21.42 21.05 -7.76
C GLU A 436 21.05 20.95 -9.24
N ALA A 437 20.50 19.82 -9.66
CA ALA A 437 20.00 19.63 -11.02
C ALA A 437 18.96 20.69 -11.38
N SER A 438 17.99 20.93 -10.51
CA SER A 438 16.90 21.89 -10.72
C SER A 438 17.40 23.32 -10.89
N LYS A 439 18.36 23.76 -10.06
CA LYS A 439 19.00 25.08 -10.20
C LYS A 439 19.67 25.26 -11.57
N LYS A 440 20.33 24.21 -12.06
CA LYS A 440 21.00 24.23 -13.38
C LYS A 440 19.98 24.25 -14.52
N TYR A 441 18.89 23.45 -14.42
CA TYR A 441 17.81 23.45 -15.43
C TYR A 441 17.12 24.81 -15.51
N VAL A 442 16.76 25.42 -14.39
CA VAL A 442 16.16 26.77 -14.35
C VAL A 442 17.10 27.80 -14.97
N ALA A 443 18.39 27.78 -14.63
CA ALA A 443 19.37 28.66 -15.22
C ALA A 443 19.51 28.46 -16.74
N ALA A 444 19.55 27.22 -17.23
CA ALA A 444 19.62 26.86 -18.65
C ALA A 444 18.37 27.31 -19.44
N MET A 445 17.18 27.30 -18.82
CA MET A 445 15.95 27.84 -19.39
C MET A 445 15.93 29.38 -19.42
N GLY A 446 16.95 30.05 -18.89
CA GLY A 446 17.10 31.51 -18.90
C GLY A 446 16.52 32.20 -17.65
N GLY A 447 16.47 31.46 -16.53
CA GLY A 447 16.05 31.94 -15.21
C GLY A 447 14.55 31.69 -14.92
N THR A 448 14.15 31.96 -13.68
CA THR A 448 12.82 31.66 -13.13
C THR A 448 11.67 32.17 -14.00
N ALA A 449 11.69 33.42 -14.45
CA ALA A 449 10.60 34.00 -15.24
C ALA A 449 10.39 33.31 -16.59
N LYS A 450 11.49 32.93 -17.28
CA LYS A 450 11.39 32.22 -18.56
C LYS A 450 10.97 30.75 -18.37
N ALA A 451 11.50 30.07 -17.36
CA ALA A 451 11.09 28.72 -17.02
C ALA A 451 9.59 28.67 -16.63
N LEU A 452 9.10 29.64 -15.84
CA LEU A 452 7.68 29.77 -15.53
C LEU A 452 6.84 29.90 -16.79
N ALA A 453 7.21 30.78 -17.72
CA ALA A 453 6.49 30.94 -18.99
C ALA A 453 6.48 29.67 -19.86
N VAL A 454 7.53 28.84 -19.82
CA VAL A 454 7.56 27.51 -20.48
C VAL A 454 6.52 26.59 -19.86
N GLY A 455 6.45 26.52 -18.54
CA GLY A 455 5.47 25.70 -17.82
C GLY A 455 4.03 26.16 -18.07
N GLU A 456 3.77 27.48 -18.02
CA GLU A 456 2.46 28.06 -18.31
C GLU A 456 1.99 27.73 -19.73
N LYS A 457 2.87 27.83 -20.71
CA LYS A 457 2.57 27.46 -22.10
C LYS A 457 2.23 25.98 -22.24
N ALA A 458 3.00 25.10 -21.59
CA ALA A 458 2.74 23.67 -21.59
C ALA A 458 1.39 23.36 -20.92
N PHE A 459 1.10 23.97 -19.78
CA PHE A 459 -0.18 23.83 -19.08
C PHE A 459 -1.37 24.26 -19.96
N ALA A 460 -1.26 25.42 -20.60
CA ALA A 460 -2.31 25.94 -21.50
C ALA A 460 -2.56 25.03 -22.71
N ALA A 461 -1.53 24.32 -23.17
CA ALA A 461 -1.62 23.32 -24.24
C ALA A 461 -2.18 21.95 -23.77
N GLY A 462 -2.40 21.75 -22.46
CA GLY A 462 -2.80 20.46 -21.89
C GLY A 462 -1.65 19.46 -21.75
N ASP A 463 -0.41 19.88 -21.98
CA ASP A 463 0.79 19.05 -21.76
C ASP A 463 1.23 19.09 -20.29
N TYR A 464 0.39 18.51 -19.44
CA TYR A 464 0.57 18.56 -17.98
C TYR A 464 1.79 17.78 -17.50
N ARG A 465 2.25 16.78 -18.21
CA ARG A 465 3.45 16.02 -17.84
C ARG A 465 4.71 16.88 -17.98
N TRP A 466 4.81 17.61 -19.09
CA TRP A 466 5.89 18.55 -19.29
C TRP A 466 5.78 19.75 -18.35
N ALA A 467 4.60 20.32 -18.19
CA ALA A 467 4.35 21.39 -17.23
C ALA A 467 4.77 21.00 -15.81
N ALA A 468 4.41 19.79 -15.34
CA ALA A 468 4.83 19.26 -14.05
C ALA A 468 6.36 19.18 -13.92
N THR A 469 7.04 18.71 -14.95
CA THR A 469 8.51 18.64 -14.97
C THR A 469 9.14 20.02 -14.79
N VAL A 470 8.69 21.01 -15.55
CA VAL A 470 9.22 22.39 -15.50
C VAL A 470 8.95 23.05 -14.16
N PHE A 471 7.70 22.98 -13.68
CA PHE A 471 7.32 23.58 -12.39
C PHE A 471 7.99 22.86 -11.21
N ASN A 472 8.22 21.56 -11.28
CA ASN A 472 8.97 20.83 -10.27
C ASN A 472 10.41 21.33 -10.17
N HIS A 473 11.06 21.63 -11.31
CA HIS A 473 12.40 22.24 -11.28
C HIS A 473 12.40 23.63 -10.65
N LEU A 474 11.35 24.43 -10.86
CA LEU A 474 11.22 25.73 -10.20
C LEU A 474 11.10 25.58 -8.68
N VAL A 475 10.21 24.69 -8.21
CA VAL A 475 9.98 24.43 -6.78
C VAL A 475 11.24 23.88 -6.10
N PHE A 476 11.96 22.96 -6.75
CA PHE A 476 13.20 22.40 -6.19
C PHE A 476 14.39 23.35 -6.27
N ALA A 477 14.40 24.29 -7.22
CA ALA A 477 15.42 25.34 -7.28
C ALA A 477 15.21 26.41 -6.20
N ASP A 478 13.95 26.76 -5.93
CA ASP A 478 13.53 27.71 -4.88
C ASP A 478 12.22 27.27 -4.22
N PRO A 479 12.29 26.56 -3.09
CA PRO A 479 11.08 26.09 -2.39
C PRO A 479 10.25 27.22 -1.74
N ALA A 480 10.72 28.48 -1.77
CA ALA A 480 9.96 29.64 -1.30
C ALA A 480 9.10 30.28 -2.43
N ASP A 481 9.26 29.85 -3.69
CA ASP A 481 8.48 30.37 -4.83
C ASP A 481 7.04 29.87 -4.79
N GLU A 482 6.14 30.63 -4.13
CA GLU A 482 4.71 30.33 -4.02
C GLU A 482 3.98 30.34 -5.38
N THR A 483 4.50 31.05 -6.39
CA THR A 483 3.93 31.03 -7.73
C THR A 483 4.20 29.68 -8.41
N ALA A 484 5.43 29.19 -8.36
CA ALA A 484 5.79 27.88 -8.88
C ALA A 484 5.02 26.75 -8.18
N LYS A 485 4.87 26.80 -6.84
CA LYS A 485 4.06 25.83 -6.07
C LYS A 485 2.61 25.79 -6.53
N LYS A 486 1.98 26.97 -6.71
CA LYS A 486 0.57 27.04 -7.17
C LYS A 486 0.39 26.44 -8.56
N TRP A 487 1.31 26.72 -9.48
CA TRP A 487 1.26 26.15 -10.83
C TRP A 487 1.48 24.63 -10.83
N LEU A 488 2.47 24.15 -10.06
CA LEU A 488 2.72 22.72 -9.92
C LEU A 488 1.51 22.00 -9.30
N ALA A 489 0.91 22.56 -8.26
CA ALA A 489 -0.27 22.01 -7.61
C ALA A 489 -1.47 21.92 -8.59
N SER A 490 -1.74 23.00 -9.36
CA SER A 490 -2.80 23.00 -10.38
C SER A 490 -2.52 22.00 -11.50
N THR A 491 -1.25 21.79 -11.84
CA THR A 491 -0.83 20.79 -12.83
C THR A 491 -1.06 19.37 -12.32
N TYR A 492 -0.71 19.10 -11.07
CA TYR A 492 -0.97 17.80 -10.43
C TYR A 492 -2.48 17.51 -10.35
N GLU A 493 -3.32 18.52 -10.09
CA GLU A 493 -4.77 18.31 -10.14
C GLU A 493 -5.25 17.83 -11.51
N GLN A 494 -4.78 18.43 -12.60
CA GLN A 494 -5.19 18.00 -13.94
C GLN A 494 -4.75 16.56 -14.23
N LEU A 495 -3.52 16.19 -13.85
CA LEU A 495 -3.04 14.82 -13.97
C LEU A 495 -3.89 13.86 -13.12
N GLY A 496 -4.22 14.22 -11.88
CA GLY A 496 -5.07 13.41 -11.00
C GLY A 496 -6.51 13.28 -11.49
N PHE A 497 -7.05 14.31 -12.15
CA PHE A 497 -8.43 14.29 -12.68
C PHE A 497 -8.58 13.40 -13.92
N GLN A 498 -7.50 13.19 -14.68
CA GLN A 498 -7.53 12.39 -15.90
C GLN A 498 -7.25 10.90 -15.67
N THR A 499 -6.54 10.53 -14.58
CA THR A 499 -6.07 9.17 -14.40
C THR A 499 -7.18 8.20 -14.02
N GLU A 500 -7.16 7.00 -14.62
CA GLU A 500 -8.03 5.88 -14.29
C GLU A 500 -7.61 5.19 -12.98
N ALA A 501 -6.30 5.19 -12.65
CA ALA A 501 -5.79 4.58 -11.43
C ALA A 501 -6.11 5.43 -10.20
N GLY A 502 -6.82 4.85 -9.23
CA GLY A 502 -7.09 5.51 -7.95
C GLY A 502 -5.82 5.91 -7.20
N THR A 503 -4.80 5.06 -7.23
CA THR A 503 -3.50 5.33 -6.62
C THR A 503 -2.76 6.51 -7.27
N TRP A 504 -2.77 6.62 -8.60
CA TRP A 504 -2.15 7.74 -9.29
C TRP A 504 -2.90 9.05 -9.02
N ARG A 505 -4.25 9.00 -9.03
CA ARG A 505 -5.07 10.14 -8.63
C ARG A 505 -4.68 10.65 -7.25
N ASN A 506 -4.60 9.74 -6.29
CA ASN A 506 -4.25 10.07 -4.91
C ASN A 506 -2.85 10.68 -4.82
N ILE A 507 -1.84 10.09 -5.50
CA ILE A 507 -0.46 10.61 -5.53
C ILE A 507 -0.43 12.06 -6.01
N TYR A 508 -1.07 12.36 -7.14
CA TYR A 508 -1.07 13.71 -7.68
C TYR A 508 -1.84 14.69 -6.78
N LEU A 509 -3.01 14.30 -6.28
CA LEU A 509 -3.83 15.21 -5.46
C LEU A 509 -3.24 15.45 -4.06
N VAL A 510 -2.58 14.45 -3.44
CA VAL A 510 -1.83 14.66 -2.19
C VAL A 510 -0.66 15.60 -2.45
N GLY A 511 0.08 15.41 -3.54
CA GLY A 511 1.15 16.31 -3.95
C GLY A 511 0.66 17.75 -4.15
N ALA A 512 -0.49 17.94 -4.80
CA ALA A 512 -1.11 19.25 -4.96
C ALA A 512 -1.51 19.89 -3.61
N LYS A 513 -2.06 19.08 -2.71
CA LYS A 513 -2.45 19.54 -1.36
C LYS A 513 -1.22 19.98 -0.56
N GLU A 514 -0.16 19.18 -0.53
CA GLU A 514 1.05 19.51 0.22
C GLU A 514 1.78 20.75 -0.31
N LEU A 515 1.77 20.98 -1.62
CA LEU A 515 2.32 22.21 -2.22
C LEU A 515 1.56 23.48 -1.77
N ARG A 516 0.26 23.38 -1.45
CA ARG A 516 -0.57 24.51 -1.02
C ARG A 516 -0.62 24.71 0.49
N GLU A 517 -0.65 23.62 1.24
CA GLU A 517 -0.98 23.63 2.68
C GLU A 517 0.18 23.18 3.57
N GLY A 518 1.27 22.68 2.94
CA GLY A 518 2.36 22.01 3.64
C GLY A 518 1.95 20.60 4.08
N ASN A 519 2.91 19.90 4.68
CA ASN A 519 2.74 18.55 5.19
C ASN A 519 2.20 18.61 6.64
N ASN A 520 0.90 18.53 6.82
CA ASN A 520 0.21 18.61 8.10
C ASN A 520 -0.70 17.38 8.35
N VAL A 521 -0.20 16.17 8.06
CA VAL A 521 -1.00 14.96 8.24
C VAL A 521 -1.00 14.54 9.70
N LYS A 522 -2.16 14.60 10.35
CA LYS A 522 -2.35 14.17 11.74
C LYS A 522 -2.73 12.69 11.85
N ASP A 523 -3.29 12.10 10.81
CA ASP A 523 -3.85 10.74 10.82
C ASP A 523 -2.96 9.82 9.97
N SER A 524 -1.87 9.33 10.54
CA SER A 524 -1.06 8.27 9.89
C SER A 524 -1.39 6.92 10.53
N ILE A 525 -1.53 5.88 9.72
CA ILE A 525 -1.53 4.49 10.19
C ILE A 525 -0.11 4.20 10.66
N SER A 526 0.05 3.90 11.95
CA SER A 526 1.36 3.51 12.48
C SER A 526 1.45 1.99 12.53
N THR A 527 2.35 1.43 11.73
CA THR A 527 2.76 0.01 11.87
C THR A 527 3.74 -0.20 13.02
N ALA A 528 4.29 0.88 13.60
CA ALA A 528 5.18 0.84 14.75
C ALA A 528 4.41 1.08 16.06
N ASN A 529 3.32 0.33 16.30
CA ASN A 529 2.56 0.34 17.55
C ASN A 529 2.96 -0.81 18.47
N GLU A 530 2.54 -0.76 19.74
CA GLU A 530 2.88 -1.77 20.76
C GLU A 530 2.48 -3.19 20.33
N LYS A 531 1.31 -3.35 19.69
CA LYS A 531 0.78 -4.67 19.28
C LYS A 531 1.62 -5.30 18.18
N VAL A 532 2.07 -4.52 17.19
CA VAL A 532 2.97 -4.99 16.14
C VAL A 532 4.36 -5.28 16.73
N LEU A 533 4.96 -4.32 17.43
CA LEU A 533 6.31 -4.49 17.98
C LEU A 533 6.42 -5.66 18.96
N SER A 534 5.37 -5.95 19.73
CA SER A 534 5.35 -7.09 20.66
C SER A 534 5.26 -8.43 19.95
N GLY A 535 4.70 -8.49 18.74
CA GLY A 535 4.60 -9.72 17.92
C GLY A 535 5.89 -10.09 17.19
N ILE A 536 6.85 -9.17 17.04
CA ILE A 536 8.09 -9.34 16.27
C ILE A 536 9.14 -10.10 17.09
N PRO A 537 9.89 -11.09 16.53
CA PRO A 537 11.07 -11.65 17.18
C PRO A 537 12.10 -10.58 17.55
N ALA A 538 12.80 -10.78 18.67
CA ALA A 538 13.73 -9.76 19.18
C ALA A 538 14.83 -9.40 18.17
N VAL A 539 15.38 -10.37 17.45
CA VAL A 539 16.45 -10.12 16.47
C VAL A 539 15.98 -9.21 15.35
N ASP A 540 14.79 -9.46 14.81
CA ASP A 540 14.20 -8.66 13.69
C ASP A 540 13.90 -7.22 14.13
N LEU A 541 13.52 -7.05 15.42
CA LEU A 541 13.35 -5.72 15.99
C LEU A 541 14.67 -4.95 16.08
N PHE A 542 15.76 -5.63 16.44
CA PHE A 542 17.09 -5.01 16.46
C PHE A 542 17.64 -4.76 15.05
N ASP A 543 17.31 -5.59 14.05
CA ASP A 543 17.60 -5.29 12.65
C ASP A 543 16.92 -3.99 12.19
N ALA A 544 15.66 -3.80 12.58
CA ALA A 544 14.96 -2.54 12.32
C ALA A 544 15.59 -1.35 13.07
N LEU A 545 16.01 -1.52 14.32
CA LEU A 545 16.73 -0.48 15.06
C LEU A 545 18.09 -0.15 14.43
N ALA A 546 18.79 -1.13 13.88
CA ALA A 546 20.07 -0.94 13.22
C ALA A 546 19.96 0.00 12.00
N THR A 547 18.80 0.07 11.34
CA THR A 547 18.57 1.04 10.24
C THR A 547 18.57 2.50 10.71
N ARG A 548 18.47 2.73 12.02
CA ARG A 548 18.52 4.07 12.64
C ARG A 548 19.90 4.41 13.20
N PHE A 549 20.84 3.47 13.16
CA PHE A 549 22.16 3.68 13.72
C PHE A 549 22.94 4.70 12.89
N ASN A 550 23.36 5.79 13.55
CA ASN A 550 24.13 6.86 12.96
C ASN A 550 25.60 6.79 13.42
N PRO A 551 26.52 6.35 12.56
CA PRO A 551 27.93 6.23 12.92
C PRO A 551 28.56 7.52 13.46
N ALA A 552 28.10 8.69 13.00
CA ALA A 552 28.61 9.98 13.42
C ALA A 552 28.29 10.32 14.89
N LYS A 553 27.28 9.67 15.46
CA LYS A 553 26.88 9.83 16.86
C LYS A 553 27.50 8.78 17.80
N MET A 554 28.11 7.73 17.24
CA MET A 554 28.67 6.64 18.04
C MET A 554 29.88 7.14 18.87
N GLN A 555 29.83 6.92 20.16
CA GLN A 555 30.91 7.25 21.10
C GLN A 555 31.60 5.97 21.58
N GLY A 556 32.92 6.03 21.76
CA GLY A 556 33.72 4.88 22.20
C GLY A 556 34.13 3.92 21.10
N ASP A 557 34.69 2.78 21.47
CA ASP A 557 35.28 1.82 20.54
C ASP A 557 34.34 0.71 20.09
N GLY A 558 33.13 0.63 20.68
CA GLY A 558 32.18 -0.43 20.45
C GLY A 558 32.33 -1.58 21.46
N GLY A 559 31.70 -2.72 21.17
CA GLY A 559 31.68 -3.90 22.03
C GLY A 559 30.42 -4.73 21.83
N ILE A 560 30.23 -5.76 22.62
CA ILE A 560 29.08 -6.64 22.52
C ILE A 560 28.05 -6.29 23.59
N VAL A 561 26.84 -5.92 23.15
CA VAL A 561 25.68 -5.69 24.01
C VAL A 561 24.70 -6.85 23.84
N ARG A 562 24.38 -7.53 24.94
CA ARG A 562 23.42 -8.62 24.94
C ARG A 562 22.11 -8.21 25.61
N PHE A 563 20.99 -8.49 24.96
CA PHE A 563 19.65 -8.37 25.51
C PHE A 563 19.09 -9.75 25.83
N TRP A 564 18.56 -9.90 27.04
CA TRP A 564 17.90 -11.09 27.55
C TRP A 564 16.46 -10.76 27.91
N PHE A 565 15.50 -11.46 27.26
CA PHE A 565 14.07 -11.28 27.45
C PHE A 565 13.44 -12.52 28.12
N PRO A 566 13.36 -12.57 29.46
CA PRO A 566 12.91 -13.76 30.19
C PRO A 566 11.46 -14.17 29.91
N ASP A 567 10.58 -13.20 29.70
CA ASP A 567 9.15 -13.39 29.42
C ASP A 567 8.88 -14.07 28.07
N ARG A 568 9.80 -13.98 27.13
CA ARG A 568 9.72 -14.59 25.79
C ARG A 568 10.72 -15.71 25.55
N LYS A 569 11.65 -15.93 26.47
CA LYS A 569 12.80 -16.84 26.29
C LYS A 569 13.59 -16.52 25.03
N GLU A 570 13.84 -15.25 24.80
CA GLU A 570 14.63 -14.72 23.69
C GLU A 570 15.93 -14.09 24.20
N ALA A 571 17.00 -14.21 23.41
CA ALA A 571 18.24 -13.49 23.62
C ALA A 571 18.81 -13.00 22.29
N VAL A 572 19.39 -11.80 22.30
CA VAL A 572 20.00 -11.15 21.12
C VAL A 572 21.31 -10.53 21.57
N SER A 573 22.41 -10.84 20.90
CA SER A 573 23.66 -10.08 21.01
C SER A 573 23.76 -9.05 19.87
N ILE A 574 24.36 -7.91 20.18
CA ILE A 574 24.59 -6.83 19.23
C ILE A 574 26.10 -6.57 19.22
N ASP A 575 26.71 -6.89 18.09
CA ASP A 575 28.10 -6.52 17.82
C ASP A 575 28.10 -5.06 17.36
N LEU A 576 28.39 -4.17 18.32
CA LEU A 576 28.35 -2.74 18.12
C LEU A 576 29.74 -2.23 17.75
N GLY A 577 29.95 -1.95 16.47
CA GLY A 577 31.15 -1.29 15.95
C GLY A 577 30.97 0.23 15.87
N LYS A 578 32.03 0.92 15.42
CA LYS A 578 31.97 2.38 15.18
C LYS A 578 31.03 2.77 14.03
N SER A 579 30.81 1.88 13.08
CA SER A 579 30.05 2.16 11.85
C SER A 579 28.85 1.25 11.62
N VAL A 580 28.73 0.19 12.40
CA VAL A 580 27.71 -0.86 12.19
C VAL A 580 27.17 -1.35 13.53
N MET A 581 25.90 -1.55 13.59
CA MET A 581 25.18 -2.27 14.64
C MET A 581 24.71 -3.60 14.04
N PHE A 582 25.22 -4.74 14.51
CA PHE A 582 24.94 -6.05 13.92
C PHE A 582 24.29 -6.99 14.95
N PRO A 583 22.94 -7.17 14.89
CA PRO A 583 22.21 -8.07 15.76
C PRO A 583 22.45 -9.55 15.40
N ARG A 584 22.45 -10.42 16.41
CA ARG A 584 22.50 -11.88 16.26
C ARG A 584 21.54 -12.53 17.24
N LYS A 585 20.74 -13.48 16.77
CA LYS A 585 19.93 -14.32 17.65
C LYS A 585 20.87 -15.20 18.47
N GLU A 586 20.64 -15.25 19.78
CA GLU A 586 21.40 -16.06 20.72
C GLU A 586 20.58 -17.20 21.31
N ASP A 587 21.25 -18.22 21.82
CA ASP A 587 20.61 -19.27 22.62
C ASP A 587 20.26 -18.71 24.00
N TYR A 588 18.96 -18.63 24.30
CA TYR A 588 18.47 -18.13 25.57
C TYR A 588 19.00 -18.94 26.79
N THR A 589 19.36 -20.22 26.63
CA THR A 589 19.85 -21.06 27.71
C THR A 589 21.30 -20.74 28.13
N VAL A 590 22.04 -20.00 27.32
CA VAL A 590 23.42 -19.59 27.62
C VAL A 590 23.41 -18.35 28.50
N THR A 591 23.86 -18.47 29.74
CA THR A 591 23.82 -17.40 30.75
C THR A 591 25.09 -16.54 30.81
N SER A 592 26.17 -16.96 30.16
CA SER A 592 27.45 -16.21 30.10
C SER A 592 28.09 -16.44 28.74
N ASP A 593 28.28 -15.40 27.98
CA ASP A 593 28.67 -15.43 26.58
C ASP A 593 29.86 -14.51 26.24
N GLY A 594 30.46 -13.87 27.24
CA GLY A 594 31.57 -12.92 27.03
C GLY A 594 31.14 -11.56 26.48
N SER A 595 29.85 -11.17 26.61
CA SER A 595 29.38 -9.83 26.27
C SER A 595 29.98 -8.76 27.20
N ASP A 596 30.29 -7.57 26.65
CA ASP A 596 30.80 -6.44 27.43
C ASP A 596 29.68 -5.82 28.29
N THR A 597 28.43 -5.94 27.85
CA THR A 597 27.25 -5.44 28.53
C THR A 597 26.09 -6.40 28.36
N GLN A 598 25.43 -6.75 29.45
CA GLN A 598 24.20 -7.54 29.43
C GLN A 598 23.03 -6.73 29.99
N ILE A 599 21.90 -6.74 29.27
CA ILE A 599 20.65 -6.08 29.65
C ILE A 599 19.57 -7.14 29.78
N THR A 600 19.00 -7.27 30.98
CA THR A 600 17.85 -8.14 31.24
C THR A 600 16.61 -7.26 31.43
N ILE A 601 15.62 -7.44 30.56
CA ILE A 601 14.38 -6.67 30.57
C ILE A 601 13.25 -7.52 29.98
N SER A 602 11.99 -7.33 30.39
CA SER A 602 10.88 -7.98 29.70
C SER A 602 10.65 -7.38 28.32
N ARG A 603 10.18 -8.17 27.34
CA ARG A 603 9.83 -7.69 26.00
C ARG A 603 8.80 -6.57 26.03
N ALA A 604 7.79 -6.69 26.93
CA ALA A 604 6.77 -5.66 27.11
C ALA A 604 7.36 -4.32 27.54
N LEU A 605 8.26 -4.33 28.54
CA LEU A 605 8.92 -3.09 29.00
C LEU A 605 9.91 -2.53 27.97
N PHE A 606 10.61 -3.41 27.24
CA PHE A 606 11.48 -2.96 26.16
C PHE A 606 10.70 -2.29 25.04
N THR A 607 9.52 -2.81 24.66
CA THR A 607 8.63 -2.17 23.70
C THR A 607 8.20 -0.78 24.17
N LYS A 608 7.79 -0.63 25.43
CA LYS A 608 7.45 0.67 26.03
C LYS A 608 8.63 1.64 26.06
N LEU A 609 9.85 1.13 26.28
CA LEU A 609 11.07 1.93 26.21
C LEU A 609 11.31 2.47 24.80
N LEU A 610 11.12 1.63 23.77
CA LEU A 610 11.25 2.05 22.36
C LEU A 610 10.18 3.06 21.95
N MET A 611 8.97 2.94 22.48
CA MET A 611 7.85 3.88 22.26
C MET A 611 7.95 5.15 23.11
N ARG A 612 8.97 5.28 23.99
CA ARG A 612 9.16 6.38 24.93
C ARG A 612 8.06 6.50 26.00
N GLU A 613 7.32 5.44 26.21
CA GLU A 613 6.32 5.32 27.28
C GLU A 613 6.94 4.94 28.62
N ALA A 614 8.19 4.50 28.63
CA ALA A 614 9.00 4.21 29.80
C ALA A 614 10.38 4.87 29.67
N LYS A 615 11.02 5.16 30.82
CA LYS A 615 12.36 5.73 30.87
C LYS A 615 13.35 4.71 31.41
N ALA A 616 14.48 4.52 30.73
CA ALA A 616 15.51 3.54 31.08
C ALA A 616 15.98 3.68 32.54
N MET A 617 16.24 4.90 33.01
CA MET A 617 16.71 5.16 34.38
C MET A 617 15.68 4.75 35.45
N GLU A 618 14.38 4.97 35.17
CA GLU A 618 13.30 4.57 36.09
C GLU A 618 13.21 3.04 36.15
N LEU A 619 13.30 2.34 35.03
CA LEU A 619 13.31 0.89 34.97
C LEU A 619 14.51 0.27 35.68
N ILE A 620 15.70 0.90 35.60
CA ILE A 620 16.90 0.47 36.32
C ILE A 620 16.72 0.65 37.84
N GLN A 621 16.21 1.81 38.29
CA GLN A 621 15.97 2.08 39.68
C GLN A 621 14.95 1.12 40.32
N ASN A 622 13.91 0.75 39.55
CA ASN A 622 12.88 -0.19 40.00
C ASN A 622 13.29 -1.67 39.86
N LYS A 623 14.46 -1.95 39.30
CA LYS A 623 14.95 -3.30 38.97
C LYS A 623 14.10 -4.02 37.92
N ASP A 624 13.32 -3.30 37.15
CA ASP A 624 12.57 -3.81 36.00
C ASP A 624 13.48 -3.98 34.76
N MET A 625 14.62 -3.28 34.73
CA MET A 625 15.73 -3.45 33.81
C MET A 625 17.03 -3.62 34.60
N ILE A 626 17.71 -4.72 34.37
CA ILE A 626 19.01 -5.03 35.02
C ILE A 626 20.09 -4.86 33.98
N VAL A 627 21.08 -4.02 34.27
CA VAL A 627 22.25 -3.81 33.41
C VAL A 627 23.49 -4.29 34.14
N SER A 628 24.24 -5.18 33.56
CA SER A 628 25.55 -5.65 34.05
C SER A 628 26.62 -5.36 33.00
N GLY A 629 27.86 -5.06 33.45
CA GLY A 629 28.95 -4.69 32.55
C GLY A 629 29.02 -3.18 32.26
N ASN A 630 29.41 -2.82 31.03
CA ASN A 630 29.70 -1.45 30.63
C ASN A 630 28.41 -0.64 30.30
N MET A 631 27.88 0.07 31.29
CA MET A 631 26.70 0.93 31.09
C MET A 631 26.92 2.04 30.05
N ALA A 632 28.15 2.52 29.88
CA ALA A 632 28.45 3.54 28.87
C ALA A 632 28.28 3.00 27.44
N LEU A 633 28.53 1.72 27.21
CA LEU A 633 28.31 1.09 25.90
C LEU A 633 26.83 1.01 25.55
N MET A 634 25.95 0.69 26.53
CA MET A 634 24.50 0.75 26.35
C MET A 634 24.06 2.18 26.00
N ALA A 635 24.54 3.17 26.73
CA ALA A 635 24.19 4.58 26.49
C ALA A 635 24.68 5.05 25.11
N ALA A 636 25.87 4.63 24.67
CA ALA A 636 26.41 4.94 23.35
C ALA A 636 25.56 4.31 22.22
N MET A 637 25.13 3.08 22.41
CA MET A 637 24.26 2.38 21.44
C MET A 637 22.95 3.12 21.22
N PHE A 638 22.21 3.39 22.28
CA PHE A 638 20.92 4.11 22.16
C PHE A 638 21.10 5.57 21.73
N GLY A 639 22.17 6.25 22.17
CA GLY A 639 22.50 7.62 21.80
C GLY A 639 22.89 7.77 20.33
N ALA A 640 23.35 6.69 19.69
CA ALA A 640 23.70 6.66 18.28
C ALA A 640 22.49 6.39 17.36
N LEU A 641 21.29 6.13 17.90
CA LEU A 641 20.09 5.95 17.07
C LEU A 641 19.50 7.31 16.69
N ASP A 642 19.31 7.54 15.40
CA ASP A 642 18.59 8.71 14.91
C ASP A 642 17.11 8.65 15.26
N GLU A 643 16.54 9.82 15.49
CA GLU A 643 15.09 10.00 15.45
C GLU A 643 14.66 10.04 13.99
N VAL A 644 13.57 9.35 13.68
CA VAL A 644 12.99 9.39 12.34
C VAL A 644 11.86 10.41 12.30
N ASP A 645 11.85 11.26 11.28
CA ASP A 645 10.73 12.15 11.01
C ASP A 645 9.71 11.40 10.11
N PRO A 646 8.52 11.06 10.61
CA PRO A 646 7.51 10.41 9.80
C PRO A 646 6.83 11.37 8.81
N GLN A 647 7.11 12.66 8.91
CA GLN A 647 6.47 13.72 8.13
C GLN A 647 7.47 14.46 7.21
N PHE A 648 8.53 13.77 6.73
CA PHE A 648 9.47 14.38 5.80
C PHE A 648 8.79 14.83 4.51
N ASP A 649 9.28 15.91 3.93
CA ASP A 649 8.74 16.47 2.69
C ASP A 649 9.02 15.56 1.48
N ILE A 650 8.10 15.53 0.52
CA ILE A 650 8.22 14.76 -0.73
C ILE A 650 8.16 15.69 -1.95
N VAL A 651 7.28 16.68 -1.94
CA VAL A 651 7.03 17.58 -3.09
C VAL A 651 7.87 18.85 -3.06
N THR A 652 8.61 19.05 -1.98
CA THR A 652 9.62 20.09 -1.80
C THR A 652 10.92 19.46 -1.30
N PRO A 653 12.09 20.11 -1.50
CA PRO A 653 13.36 19.59 -0.99
C PRO A 653 13.49 19.67 0.53
#